data_c5b73fb107a45c7aeb20c1e6a0b91faf
#
_entry.id   c5b73fb107a45c7aeb20c1e6a0b91faf
#
_cell.length_a   1.000
_cell.length_b   1.000
_cell.length_c   1.000
_cell.angle_alpha   90.00
_cell.angle_beta   90.00
_cell.angle_gamma   90.00
#
_symmetry.space_group_name_H-M   'P 1'
#
loop_
_entity.id
_entity.type
_entity.pdbx_description
1 polymer ?
#
loop_
_entity_poly.entity_id
_entity_poly.type
_entity_poly.pdbx_seq_one_letter_code
_entity_poly.pdbx_strand_id
1 'polypeptide(L)'
;MGAETKEADIVVYSDEKLEETYILIECKKEDLTDQQFNIAVDQAYSYAVAEGAKYVWTTSRIKNQYYELPDKKPKSRIEIPDIPQFGVGKLAPYKYVKGGISQIDAEAVTKPNEIEEPSPGISQKFFELQVVTESELTKIFIQSHQALWGGGQRNPSVAFDELDKLIFCKIWDEKHPRTKGQPYEFQIFRGEDPEDLLRRIKKIYAVGEKEAPEVFKDGIALSAQETLTIVKYFQRINLNKTDLDSKGKAFETFMGSYFRGDFGQYFTPRAIVKFIVESLPITHKSRVLDTSCGSGGFLLYALDKVREQANEFYDPKKEEKDHYKHWHDFAEKNLFGIEINDQIARTAKMNMIIHDDGHTNVIASDGLLSDLEMQANSRNKEFRYNSFDFIITNPPFGSSIKQTEKAYMNQYNLALKEADWLSTTLNSKATLRDSQSTEVLFLEQCHKFLAEQGYLAIVIPDGILTNSSMQYVRDNLEELYRIVAVVSMPQTAFTATGAGVKSSVLFLRKHKLKQTEKISDQKARLKEGLKTDNQYIATIEKWEKDKAEAIKKLEQTAKKAALTITKTLSKKEIAEIIQADKSAIQAAFTDKVNLLKEELTEKYFIAKQSTLDDYPIFMAIAEDIGYDATGRSTAINELTEIGMELSKFISNINLTEK
;
A
#
# COMPACT_ATOMS: atom_id res chain seq x y z
N MET A 1 60.43 14.76 0.65
CA MET A 1 59.15 14.11 0.88
C MET A 1 58.10 15.14 0.51
N GLY A 2 57.45 14.96 -0.62
CA GLY A 2 56.45 15.90 -1.11
C GLY A 2 55.21 15.85 -0.21
N ALA A 3 54.76 16.98 0.24
CA ALA A 3 53.47 17.14 0.87
C ALA A 3 52.41 16.89 -0.22
N GLU A 4 51.79 15.73 -0.22
CA GLU A 4 50.52 15.53 -0.92
C GLU A 4 49.49 16.44 -0.24
N THR A 5 49.00 17.41 -0.99
CA THR A 5 47.82 18.20 -0.62
C THR A 5 46.65 17.22 -0.57
N LYS A 6 46.26 16.81 0.62
CA LYS A 6 45.08 15.96 0.81
C LYS A 6 43.89 16.90 0.96
N GLU A 7 42.94 16.78 0.06
CA GLU A 7 41.71 17.56 0.03
C GLU A 7 40.57 16.72 0.66
N ALA A 8 39.65 17.37 1.39
CA ALA A 8 38.43 16.76 1.87
C ALA A 8 37.45 16.53 0.71
N ASP A 9 36.66 15.47 0.75
CA ASP A 9 35.74 15.17 -0.36
C ASP A 9 34.63 16.23 -0.49
N ILE A 10 34.09 16.74 0.63
CA ILE A 10 33.06 17.80 0.64
C ILE A 10 33.31 18.72 1.83
N VAL A 11 33.25 20.03 1.60
CA VAL A 11 33.33 21.05 2.65
C VAL A 11 32.05 21.91 2.60
N VAL A 12 31.37 22.06 3.72
CA VAL A 12 30.19 22.89 3.88
C VAL A 12 30.55 24.12 4.70
N TYR A 13 30.21 25.28 4.22
CA TYR A 13 30.46 26.55 4.89
C TYR A 13 29.23 27.08 5.58
N SER A 14 29.43 27.87 6.64
CA SER A 14 28.35 28.53 7.39
C SER A 14 27.89 29.83 6.75
N ASP A 15 28.66 30.37 5.80
CA ASP A 15 28.41 31.65 5.15
C ASP A 15 28.58 31.58 3.63
N GLU A 16 27.98 32.54 2.91
CA GLU A 16 28.05 32.63 1.45
C GLU A 16 29.44 33.05 0.91
N LYS A 17 30.32 33.57 1.76
CA LYS A 17 31.67 34.00 1.38
C LYS A 17 32.70 32.87 1.44
N LEU A 18 32.27 31.67 1.94
CA LEU A 18 33.12 30.50 2.08
C LEU A 18 34.34 30.73 3.01
N GLU A 19 34.15 31.55 4.05
CA GLU A 19 35.23 31.90 5.00
C GLU A 19 35.23 31.02 6.26
N GLU A 20 34.04 30.53 6.68
CA GLU A 20 33.91 29.69 7.87
C GLU A 20 33.47 28.27 7.51
N THR A 21 34.36 27.30 7.66
CA THR A 21 34.06 25.90 7.46
C THR A 21 33.17 25.40 8.59
N TYR A 22 31.98 24.88 8.25
CA TYR A 22 30.99 24.39 9.18
C TYR A 22 31.04 22.88 9.33
N ILE A 23 31.01 22.14 8.22
CA ILE A 23 31.07 20.68 8.20
C ILE A 23 32.14 20.23 7.20
N LEU A 24 32.94 19.25 7.59
CA LEU A 24 33.84 18.52 6.70
C LEU A 24 33.32 17.09 6.55
N ILE A 25 33.13 16.66 5.29
CA ILE A 25 32.59 15.33 4.97
C ILE A 25 33.65 14.54 4.21
N GLU A 26 33.90 13.33 4.68
CA GLU A 26 34.80 12.36 4.06
C GLU A 26 33.98 11.14 3.60
N CYS A 27 33.99 10.89 2.29
CA CYS A 27 33.23 9.80 1.66
C CYS A 27 34.14 8.61 1.36
N LYS A 28 33.74 7.42 1.73
CA LYS A 28 34.50 6.19 1.52
C LYS A 28 33.70 5.13 0.79
N LYS A 29 34.38 4.12 0.24
CA LYS A 29 33.74 2.97 -0.41
C LYS A 29 32.98 2.11 0.60
N GLU A 30 31.96 1.37 0.13
CA GLU A 30 31.06 0.55 0.96
C GLU A 30 31.76 -0.65 1.64
N ASP A 31 32.80 -1.18 1.01
CA ASP A 31 33.46 -2.45 1.35
C ASP A 31 34.63 -2.31 2.35
N LEU A 32 34.74 -1.19 3.04
CA LEU A 32 35.80 -0.98 4.04
C LEU A 32 35.58 -1.82 5.30
N THR A 33 36.68 -2.42 5.80
CA THR A 33 36.69 -3.03 7.12
C THR A 33 36.55 -1.95 8.20
N ASP A 34 36.14 -2.34 9.42
CA ASP A 34 36.02 -1.40 10.55
C ASP A 34 37.32 -0.68 10.85
N GLN A 35 38.47 -1.36 10.72
CA GLN A 35 39.78 -0.77 10.93
C GLN A 35 40.10 0.29 9.86
N GLN A 36 39.78 0.01 8.60
CA GLN A 36 39.98 0.98 7.50
C GLN A 36 39.04 2.18 7.63
N PHE A 37 37.80 1.97 8.07
CA PHE A 37 36.86 3.04 8.32
C PHE A 37 37.30 3.94 9.48
N ASN A 38 37.81 3.37 10.56
CA ASN A 38 38.36 4.16 11.68
C ASN A 38 39.59 4.99 11.26
N ILE A 39 40.45 4.50 10.38
CA ILE A 39 41.56 5.29 9.81
C ILE A 39 41.01 6.47 9.00
N ALA A 40 39.93 6.26 8.23
CA ALA A 40 39.29 7.34 7.47
C ALA A 40 38.67 8.40 8.40
N VAL A 41 38.07 7.98 9.52
CA VAL A 41 37.59 8.89 10.58
C VAL A 41 38.73 9.75 11.14
N ASP A 42 39.88 9.17 11.45
CA ASP A 42 41.04 9.91 11.97
C ASP A 42 41.64 10.87 10.92
N GLN A 43 41.57 10.52 9.63
CA GLN A 43 41.96 11.41 8.52
C GLN A 43 40.98 12.59 8.40
N ALA A 44 39.69 12.33 8.33
CA ALA A 44 38.66 13.37 8.25
C ALA A 44 38.76 14.36 9.40
N TYR A 45 38.97 13.81 10.60
CA TYR A 45 39.18 14.62 11.80
C TYR A 45 40.40 15.52 11.69
N SER A 46 41.52 15.01 11.18
CA SER A 46 42.76 15.79 11.02
C SER A 46 42.57 16.96 10.05
N TYR A 47 41.80 16.75 8.97
CA TYR A 47 41.48 17.81 8.01
C TYR A 47 40.55 18.86 8.62
N ALA A 48 39.50 18.40 9.34
CA ALA A 48 38.55 19.29 9.99
C ALA A 48 39.21 20.21 11.03
N VAL A 49 40.21 19.72 11.76
CA VAL A 49 40.99 20.54 12.69
C VAL A 49 41.83 21.57 11.94
N ALA A 50 42.42 21.19 10.80
CA ALA A 50 43.25 22.11 9.97
C ALA A 50 42.38 23.21 9.33
N GLU A 51 41.19 22.86 8.85
CA GLU A 51 40.23 23.78 8.21
C GLU A 51 39.36 24.54 9.23
N GLY A 52 39.47 24.22 10.51
CA GLY A 52 38.64 24.84 11.57
C GLY A 52 37.17 24.52 11.52
N ALA A 53 36.80 23.38 10.94
CA ALA A 53 35.42 22.92 10.87
C ALA A 53 34.83 22.68 12.26
N LYS A 54 33.53 22.94 12.38
CA LYS A 54 32.79 22.68 13.63
C LYS A 54 32.35 21.23 13.77
N TYR A 55 32.05 20.60 12.65
CA TYR A 55 31.57 19.21 12.59
C TYR A 55 32.33 18.40 11.56
N VAL A 56 32.41 17.10 11.81
CA VAL A 56 32.99 16.10 10.89
C VAL A 56 32.00 15.00 10.65
N TRP A 57 31.83 14.63 9.40
CA TRP A 57 31.06 13.48 8.99
C TRP A 57 31.89 12.54 8.13
N THR A 58 32.09 11.32 8.59
CA THR A 58 32.72 10.27 7.78
C THR A 58 31.64 9.26 7.37
N THR A 59 31.50 9.00 6.08
CA THR A 59 30.45 8.14 5.53
C THR A 59 31.00 7.14 4.52
N SER A 60 30.42 5.93 4.49
CA SER A 60 30.65 4.90 3.48
C SER A 60 29.32 4.34 2.96
N ARG A 61 28.29 5.17 2.78
CA ARG A 61 26.91 4.77 2.44
C ARG A 61 26.24 3.83 3.46
N ILE A 62 26.99 2.86 4.01
CA ILE A 62 26.47 1.88 5.01
C ILE A 62 26.79 2.32 6.44
N LYS A 63 27.99 2.95 6.65
CA LYS A 63 28.46 3.40 7.96
C LYS A 63 28.57 4.90 7.96
N ASN A 64 28.10 5.53 9.04
CA ASN A 64 28.21 6.95 9.28
C ASN A 64 28.74 7.19 10.68
N GLN A 65 29.68 8.14 10.79
CA GLN A 65 30.14 8.65 12.09
C GLN A 65 30.26 10.17 12.01
N TYR A 66 29.78 10.82 13.06
CA TYR A 66 29.72 12.26 13.17
C TYR A 66 30.44 12.72 14.44
N TYR A 67 31.16 13.84 14.34
CA TYR A 67 31.89 14.41 15.47
C TYR A 67 31.67 15.91 15.54
N GLU A 68 31.54 16.44 16.76
CA GLU A 68 31.66 17.87 17.07
C GLU A 68 33.09 18.19 17.54
N LEU A 69 33.63 19.30 17.09
CA LEU A 69 34.94 19.83 17.49
C LEU A 69 34.71 21.09 18.33
N PRO A 70 34.53 20.97 19.66
CA PRO A 70 34.24 22.13 20.51
C PRO A 70 35.38 23.12 20.64
N ASP A 71 36.62 22.64 20.55
CA ASP A 71 37.84 23.45 20.68
C ASP A 71 38.84 23.06 19.62
N LYS A 72 39.11 23.73 18.61
CA LYS A 72 40.07 23.47 17.53
C LYS A 72 41.39 22.73 17.93
N LYS A 73 41.33 21.85 18.90
CA LYS A 73 42.44 21.02 19.46
C LYS A 73 42.27 19.55 19.13
N PRO A 74 43.37 18.84 18.74
CA PRO A 74 43.29 17.44 18.28
C PRO A 74 42.80 16.41 19.25
N LYS A 75 42.55 16.73 20.51
CA LYS A 75 42.14 15.77 21.57
C LYS A 75 40.72 15.93 22.09
N SER A 76 39.92 16.81 21.48
CA SER A 76 38.60 17.17 22.01
C SER A 76 37.44 16.86 21.06
N ARG A 77 37.55 15.78 20.25
CA ARG A 77 36.42 15.32 19.44
C ARG A 77 35.35 14.68 20.29
N ILE A 78 34.11 15.05 20.07
CA ILE A 78 32.94 14.46 20.69
C ILE A 78 32.13 13.75 19.62
N GLU A 79 31.93 12.44 19.74
CA GLU A 79 31.07 11.71 18.84
C GLU A 79 29.62 12.11 19.09
N ILE A 80 28.92 12.48 18.01
CA ILE A 80 27.51 12.92 18.04
C ILE A 80 26.66 12.01 17.13
N PRO A 81 25.34 11.89 17.37
CA PRO A 81 24.48 11.00 16.58
C PRO A 81 24.25 11.47 15.16
N ASP A 82 24.26 12.77 14.94
CA ASP A 82 24.02 13.41 13.65
C ASP A 82 24.49 14.86 13.69
N ILE A 83 24.67 15.47 12.53
CA ILE A 83 25.02 16.87 12.43
C ILE A 83 23.79 17.74 12.64
N PRO A 84 23.84 18.75 13.55
CA PRO A 84 22.72 19.63 13.82
C PRO A 84 22.27 20.41 12.59
N GLN A 85 20.96 20.64 12.45
CA GLN A 85 20.46 21.55 11.43
C GLN A 85 21.02 22.96 11.60
N PHE A 86 21.42 23.58 10.50
CA PHE A 86 21.91 24.96 10.48
C PHE A 86 20.85 25.92 11.06
N GLY A 87 21.27 26.79 11.97
CA GLY A 87 20.38 27.76 12.62
C GLY A 87 19.66 27.27 13.88
N VAL A 88 19.77 26.00 14.26
CA VAL A 88 19.29 25.50 15.56
C VAL A 88 20.35 25.83 16.62
N GLY A 89 20.09 26.83 17.45
CA GLY A 89 21.00 27.23 18.51
C GLY A 89 21.17 26.13 19.55
N LYS A 90 22.41 25.87 19.93
CA LYS A 90 22.86 24.93 20.99
C LYS A 90 22.09 23.64 21.07
N LEU A 91 22.57 22.62 20.40
CA LEU A 91 22.27 21.24 20.78
C LEU A 91 22.70 21.01 22.22
N ALA A 92 21.88 20.26 22.96
CA ALA A 92 22.33 19.69 24.23
C ALA A 92 23.59 18.85 23.94
N PRO A 93 24.67 18.99 24.73
CA PRO A 93 25.88 18.22 24.51
C PRO A 93 25.59 16.73 24.68
N TYR A 94 25.79 15.95 23.62
CA TYR A 94 25.67 14.50 23.67
C TYR A 94 27.00 13.88 24.08
N LYS A 95 26.99 13.02 25.07
CA LYS A 95 28.07 12.06 25.32
C LYS A 95 27.59 10.69 24.86
N TYR A 96 28.15 10.20 23.78
CA TYR A 96 27.90 8.83 23.32
C TYR A 96 28.68 7.87 24.20
N VAL A 97 27.96 6.96 24.86
CA VAL A 97 28.53 5.76 25.45
C VAL A 97 28.28 4.62 24.46
N LYS A 98 29.33 3.84 24.18
CA LYS A 98 29.24 2.64 23.34
C LYS A 98 28.14 1.74 23.92
N GLY A 99 26.96 1.71 23.23
CA GLY A 99 25.75 1.07 23.76
C GLY A 99 24.50 1.94 23.65
N GLY A 100 24.57 3.13 23.02
CA GLY A 100 23.42 3.78 22.43
C GLY A 100 22.67 4.85 23.21
N ILE A 101 23.13 5.29 24.38
CA ILE A 101 22.49 6.45 25.05
C ILE A 101 23.57 7.37 25.59
N SER A 102 23.46 8.68 25.38
CA SER A 102 24.39 9.64 25.95
C SER A 102 24.29 9.64 27.46
N GLN A 103 25.44 9.83 28.12
CA GLN A 103 25.48 9.92 29.59
C GLN A 103 24.61 11.06 30.13
N ILE A 104 24.40 12.11 29.29
CA ILE A 104 23.53 13.25 29.63
C ILE A 104 22.06 12.86 29.50
N ASP A 105 21.69 12.08 28.47
CA ASP A 105 20.34 11.55 28.38
C ASP A 105 20.03 10.56 29.48
N ALA A 106 21.02 9.74 29.89
CA ALA A 106 20.90 8.85 31.03
C ALA A 106 20.75 9.63 32.34
N GLU A 107 21.49 10.72 32.55
CA GLU A 107 21.34 11.61 33.70
C GLU A 107 20.05 12.41 33.68
N ALA A 108 19.62 12.89 32.50
CA ALA A 108 18.33 13.57 32.34
C ALA A 108 17.14 12.64 32.56
N VAL A 109 17.29 11.37 32.12
CA VAL A 109 16.30 10.30 32.35
C VAL A 109 16.24 9.88 33.81
N THR A 110 17.35 10.00 34.53
CA THR A 110 17.42 9.67 35.96
C THR A 110 17.04 10.81 36.89
N LYS A 111 16.96 12.05 36.39
CA LYS A 111 16.46 13.20 37.18
C LYS A 111 14.99 13.44 36.83
N PRO A 112 14.04 12.89 37.58
CA PRO A 112 12.62 13.21 37.40
C PRO A 112 12.40 14.70 37.63
N ASN A 113 11.53 15.34 36.85
CA ASN A 113 11.04 16.66 37.21
C ASN A 113 10.44 16.58 38.62
N GLU A 114 10.76 17.51 39.48
CA GLU A 114 10.13 17.60 40.79
C GLU A 114 8.66 17.92 40.54
N ILE A 115 7.82 16.92 40.72
CA ILE A 115 6.39 17.10 40.83
C ILE A 115 6.15 17.68 42.21
N GLU A 116 5.25 18.64 42.34
CA GLU A 116 4.76 19.15 43.64
C GLU A 116 4.58 17.98 44.61
N GLU A 117 5.04 18.18 45.89
CA GLU A 117 5.21 17.14 46.89
C GLU A 117 4.11 16.06 46.82
N PRO A 118 4.50 14.79 46.70
CA PRO A 118 3.52 13.69 46.70
C PRO A 118 2.80 13.67 48.06
N SER A 119 1.53 13.33 48.02
CA SER A 119 0.73 13.09 49.23
C SER A 119 1.50 12.19 50.22
N PRO A 120 1.45 12.44 51.54
CA PRO A 120 2.21 11.73 52.52
C PRO A 120 2.02 10.21 52.37
N GLY A 121 3.09 9.49 52.05
CA GLY A 121 3.10 8.03 51.94
C GLY A 121 3.63 7.47 50.60
N ILE A 122 3.85 8.28 49.57
CA ILE A 122 4.39 7.82 48.28
C ILE A 122 5.80 8.37 48.10
N SER A 123 6.83 7.53 48.24
CA SER A 123 8.25 7.91 48.14
C SER A 123 8.86 7.78 46.75
N GLN A 124 8.06 7.51 45.71
CA GLN A 124 8.56 7.34 44.36
C GLN A 124 8.43 8.63 43.52
N LYS A 125 9.54 9.01 42.86
CA LYS A 125 9.54 10.10 41.88
C LYS A 125 9.13 9.54 40.51
N PHE A 126 8.15 10.14 39.89
CA PHE A 126 7.61 9.73 38.56
C PHE A 126 7.82 10.83 37.55
N PHE A 127 7.81 10.45 36.27
CA PHE A 127 7.80 11.42 35.17
C PHE A 127 6.38 11.84 34.82
N GLU A 128 6.16 13.15 34.72
CA GLU A 128 4.96 13.66 34.06
C GLU A 128 5.05 13.43 32.54
N LEU A 129 3.95 13.04 31.95
CA LEU A 129 3.87 12.83 30.50
C LEU A 129 3.70 14.17 29.79
N GLN A 130 4.50 14.39 28.75
CA GLN A 130 4.53 15.60 27.94
C GLN A 130 4.02 15.33 26.53
N VAL A 131 3.22 16.25 26.00
CA VAL A 131 2.83 16.26 24.59
C VAL A 131 4.06 16.63 23.77
N VAL A 132 4.27 15.93 22.65
CA VAL A 132 5.43 16.12 21.77
C VAL A 132 5.00 16.54 20.38
N THR A 133 5.89 17.16 19.63
CA THR A 133 5.69 17.53 18.23
C THR A 133 5.83 16.31 17.31
N GLU A 134 5.29 16.42 16.09
CA GLU A 134 5.46 15.42 15.01
C GLU A 134 6.94 15.05 14.82
N SER A 135 7.80 16.05 14.71
CA SER A 135 9.23 15.83 14.43
C SER A 135 9.97 15.13 15.59
N GLU A 136 9.62 15.43 16.83
CA GLU A 136 10.15 14.74 18.01
C GLU A 136 9.68 13.30 18.06
N LEU A 137 8.41 13.06 17.82
CA LEU A 137 7.84 11.71 17.82
C LEU A 137 8.43 10.84 16.71
N THR A 138 8.57 11.40 15.50
CA THR A 138 9.24 10.71 14.37
C THR A 138 10.66 10.28 14.72
N LYS A 139 11.44 11.17 15.34
CA LYS A 139 12.79 10.84 15.79
C LYS A 139 12.79 9.71 16.82
N ILE A 140 11.87 9.73 17.76
CA ILE A 140 11.75 8.71 18.79
C ILE A 140 11.41 7.35 18.17
N PHE A 141 10.48 7.28 17.25
CA PHE A 141 10.18 6.04 16.52
C PHE A 141 11.40 5.50 15.77
N ILE A 142 12.09 6.35 15.02
CA ILE A 142 13.28 5.96 14.25
C ILE A 142 14.40 5.48 15.19
N GLN A 143 14.70 6.21 16.27
CA GLN A 143 15.73 5.83 17.23
C GLN A 143 15.39 4.53 17.95
N SER A 144 14.14 4.33 18.33
CA SER A 144 13.66 3.11 18.97
C SER A 144 13.80 1.89 18.06
N HIS A 145 13.39 2.02 16.80
CA HIS A 145 13.58 0.95 15.83
C HIS A 145 15.06 0.63 15.58
N GLN A 146 15.90 1.66 15.41
CA GLN A 146 17.34 1.49 15.23
C GLN A 146 18.00 0.79 16.44
N ALA A 147 17.55 1.11 17.65
CA ALA A 147 18.03 0.45 18.86
C ALA A 147 17.67 -1.05 18.89
N LEU A 148 16.47 -1.42 18.40
CA LEU A 148 16.05 -2.82 18.30
C LEU A 148 16.68 -3.56 17.11
N TRP A 149 16.89 -2.86 16.00
CA TRP A 149 17.58 -3.43 14.83
C TRP A 149 19.06 -3.75 15.14
N GLY A 150 19.68 -2.99 16.03
CA GLY A 150 21.03 -3.28 16.56
C GLY A 150 22.12 -3.38 15.50
N GLY A 151 22.02 -2.64 14.39
CA GLY A 151 22.99 -2.69 13.29
C GLY A 151 22.98 -4.00 12.50
N GLY A 152 21.83 -4.67 12.37
CA GLY A 152 21.66 -5.93 11.61
C GLY A 152 21.60 -7.19 12.47
N GLN A 153 21.56 -7.08 13.78
CA GLN A 153 21.40 -8.25 14.68
C GLN A 153 19.97 -8.82 14.61
N ARG A 154 18.98 -8.00 14.28
CA ARG A 154 17.57 -8.38 14.14
C ARG A 154 17.06 -7.95 12.76
N ASN A 155 16.17 -8.71 12.16
CA ASN A 155 15.53 -8.29 10.91
C ASN A 155 14.74 -6.99 11.15
N PRO A 156 14.81 -5.97 10.27
CA PRO A 156 14.09 -4.69 10.43
C PRO A 156 12.61 -4.85 10.69
N SER A 157 11.95 -5.79 10.01
CA SER A 157 10.52 -6.05 10.19
C SER A 157 10.18 -6.64 11.56
N VAL A 158 11.06 -7.49 12.10
CA VAL A 158 10.90 -8.04 13.46
C VAL A 158 11.13 -6.94 14.51
N ALA A 159 12.12 -6.06 14.28
CA ALA A 159 12.34 -4.89 15.14
C ALA A 159 11.13 -3.96 15.17
N PHE A 160 10.49 -3.77 14.01
CA PHE A 160 9.26 -2.99 13.87
C PHE A 160 8.10 -3.62 14.65
N ASP A 161 7.85 -4.92 14.45
CA ASP A 161 6.79 -5.66 15.16
C ASP A 161 6.94 -5.60 16.70
N GLU A 162 8.17 -5.74 17.20
CA GLU A 162 8.45 -5.61 18.64
C GLU A 162 8.24 -4.18 19.16
N LEU A 163 8.60 -3.17 18.36
CA LEU A 163 8.34 -1.78 18.69
C LEU A 163 6.84 -1.48 18.77
N ASP A 164 6.06 -1.98 17.81
CA ASP A 164 4.60 -1.85 17.78
C ASP A 164 3.96 -2.41 19.05
N LYS A 165 4.42 -3.57 19.55
CA LYS A 165 3.95 -4.14 20.80
C LYS A 165 4.20 -3.22 22.01
N LEU A 166 5.35 -2.55 22.04
CA LEU A 166 5.67 -1.60 23.11
C LEU A 166 4.88 -0.29 23.01
N ILE A 167 4.69 0.22 21.80
CA ILE A 167 3.84 1.40 21.54
C ILE A 167 2.41 1.13 22.00
N PHE A 168 1.90 -0.06 21.70
CA PHE A 168 0.59 -0.49 22.20
C PHE A 168 0.55 -0.49 23.74
N CYS A 169 1.52 -1.12 24.40
CA CYS A 169 1.59 -1.11 25.86
C CYS A 169 1.57 0.31 26.45
N LYS A 170 2.27 1.23 25.78
CA LYS A 170 2.30 2.65 26.15
C LYS A 170 0.93 3.32 26.02
N ILE A 171 0.28 3.18 24.86
CA ILE A 171 -1.06 3.74 24.62
C ILE A 171 -2.07 3.14 25.57
N TRP A 172 -2.01 1.84 25.78
CA TRP A 172 -2.88 1.11 26.69
C TRP A 172 -2.77 1.63 28.13
N ASP A 173 -1.55 1.74 28.66
CA ASP A 173 -1.30 2.25 30.00
C ASP A 173 -1.79 3.70 30.18
N GLU A 174 -1.61 4.54 29.15
CA GLU A 174 -2.09 5.93 29.20
C GLU A 174 -3.62 6.06 29.16
N LYS A 175 -4.33 5.11 28.53
CA LYS A 175 -5.82 5.13 28.45
C LYS A 175 -6.50 4.70 29.76
N HIS A 176 -5.77 3.97 30.64
CA HIS A 176 -6.36 3.48 31.85
C HIS A 176 -6.43 4.57 32.95
N PRO A 177 -7.61 4.79 33.55
CA PRO A 177 -7.77 5.71 34.66
C PRO A 177 -6.90 5.30 35.85
N ARG A 178 -6.24 6.27 36.45
CA ARG A 178 -5.45 6.06 37.66
C ARG A 178 -5.63 7.18 38.65
N THR A 179 -5.35 6.88 39.88
CA THR A 179 -5.40 7.86 40.96
C THR A 179 -4.28 8.90 40.78
N LYS A 180 -4.58 10.17 41.00
CA LYS A 180 -3.57 11.25 40.95
C LYS A 180 -2.39 10.90 41.84
N GLY A 181 -1.17 11.01 41.30
CA GLY A 181 0.08 10.67 42.02
C GLY A 181 0.54 9.22 41.94
N GLN A 182 -0.20 8.37 41.23
CA GLN A 182 0.28 7.02 40.88
C GLN A 182 1.13 7.06 39.60
N PRO A 183 2.20 6.22 39.49
CA PRO A 183 2.99 6.13 38.28
C PRO A 183 2.21 5.53 37.11
N TYR A 184 2.65 5.80 35.89
CA TYR A 184 2.31 4.98 34.73
C TYR A 184 3.09 3.68 34.81
N GLU A 185 2.46 2.57 34.46
CA GLU A 185 3.12 1.27 34.42
C GLU A 185 4.20 1.22 33.33
N PHE A 186 4.06 2.01 32.26
CA PHE A 186 5.05 2.13 31.18
C PHE A 186 6.09 3.21 31.50
N GLN A 187 6.69 3.14 32.68
CA GLN A 187 7.81 3.98 33.13
C GLN A 187 8.83 3.13 33.89
N ILE A 188 10.06 3.61 34.01
CA ILE A 188 11.11 2.96 34.81
C ILE A 188 10.97 3.43 36.24
N PHE A 189 10.85 2.51 37.18
CA PHE A 189 10.79 2.81 38.60
C PHE A 189 12.19 2.91 39.18
N ARG A 190 12.32 3.73 40.24
CA ARG A 190 13.64 3.93 40.91
C ARG A 190 14.15 2.63 41.51
N GLY A 191 15.34 2.19 41.08
CA GLY A 191 15.96 0.95 41.55
C GLY A 191 15.35 -0.34 41.02
N GLU A 192 14.47 -0.26 40.02
CA GLU A 192 13.89 -1.41 39.34
C GLU A 192 14.95 -2.12 38.49
N ASP A 193 14.97 -3.46 38.58
CA ASP A 193 15.77 -4.31 37.72
C ASP A 193 15.15 -4.36 36.29
N PRO A 194 15.94 -4.37 35.23
CA PRO A 194 15.45 -4.54 33.88
C PRO A 194 14.51 -5.74 33.67
N GLU A 195 14.74 -6.84 34.39
CA GLU A 195 13.89 -8.04 34.35
C GLU A 195 12.50 -7.79 34.99
N ASP A 196 12.43 -6.98 36.03
CA ASP A 196 11.17 -6.59 36.67
C ASP A 196 10.37 -5.66 35.77
N LEU A 197 11.02 -4.70 35.09
CA LEU A 197 10.42 -3.87 34.05
C LEU A 197 9.83 -4.73 32.93
N LEU A 198 10.62 -5.64 32.35
CA LEU A 198 10.16 -6.52 31.29
C LEU A 198 8.92 -7.33 31.73
N ARG A 199 8.94 -7.87 32.94
CA ARG A 199 7.81 -8.64 33.49
C ARG A 199 6.56 -7.78 33.62
N ARG A 200 6.71 -6.51 34.02
CA ARG A 200 5.60 -5.55 34.11
C ARG A 200 5.05 -5.16 32.72
N ILE A 201 5.91 -4.87 31.76
CA ILE A 201 5.49 -4.59 30.40
C ILE A 201 4.77 -5.79 29.75
N LYS A 202 5.27 -7.01 29.97
CA LYS A 202 4.57 -8.23 29.52
C LYS A 202 3.19 -8.41 30.18
N LYS A 203 2.97 -7.93 31.40
CA LYS A 203 1.63 -7.95 32.03
C LYS A 203 0.69 -6.96 31.33
N ILE A 204 1.14 -5.76 30.99
CA ILE A 204 0.34 -4.80 30.21
C ILE A 204 -0.06 -5.44 28.88
N TYR A 205 0.90 -6.03 28.18
CA TYR A 205 0.68 -6.69 26.90
C TYR A 205 -0.36 -7.83 27.00
N ALA A 206 -0.25 -8.66 28.02
CA ALA A 206 -1.18 -9.78 28.24
C ALA A 206 -2.64 -9.35 28.53
N VAL A 207 -2.84 -8.13 29.03
CA VAL A 207 -4.19 -7.57 29.15
C VAL A 207 -4.73 -7.21 27.78
N GLY A 208 -3.94 -6.54 26.94
CA GLY A 208 -4.30 -6.24 25.57
C GLY A 208 -4.53 -7.48 24.70
N GLU A 209 -3.73 -8.53 24.89
CA GLU A 209 -3.92 -9.82 24.20
C GLU A 209 -5.30 -10.46 24.48
N LYS A 210 -5.86 -10.25 25.67
CA LYS A 210 -7.20 -10.73 25.99
C LYS A 210 -8.31 -9.94 25.30
N GLU A 211 -8.11 -8.67 25.06
CA GLU A 211 -9.10 -7.76 24.46
C GLU A 211 -9.03 -7.75 22.94
N ALA A 212 -7.84 -7.92 22.37
CA ALA A 212 -7.61 -7.95 20.93
C ALA A 212 -6.67 -9.12 20.52
N PRO A 213 -7.07 -10.38 20.71
CA PRO A 213 -6.21 -11.54 20.47
C PRO A 213 -5.77 -11.69 19.00
N GLU A 214 -6.50 -11.09 18.09
CA GLU A 214 -6.14 -11.06 16.67
C GLU A 214 -5.00 -10.11 16.35
N VAL A 215 -4.71 -9.13 17.20
CA VAL A 215 -3.59 -8.17 17.05
C VAL A 215 -2.33 -8.71 17.73
N PHE A 216 -2.50 -9.35 18.91
CA PHE A 216 -1.44 -9.73 19.83
C PHE A 216 -1.30 -11.25 19.89
N LYS A 217 -0.84 -11.86 18.78
CA LYS A 217 -0.69 -13.33 18.69
C LYS A 217 0.58 -13.85 19.37
N ASP A 218 1.66 -13.06 19.27
CA ASP A 218 2.99 -13.46 19.70
C ASP A 218 3.44 -12.57 20.87
N GLY A 219 3.86 -13.16 21.98
CA GLY A 219 4.38 -12.41 23.11
C GLY A 219 5.56 -11.51 22.77
N ILE A 220 5.92 -10.59 23.67
CA ILE A 220 7.10 -9.73 23.52
C ILE A 220 8.37 -10.60 23.58
N ALA A 221 9.16 -10.57 22.51
CA ALA A 221 10.41 -11.32 22.34
C ALA A 221 11.68 -10.49 22.63
N LEU A 222 11.53 -9.31 23.24
CA LEU A 222 12.65 -8.46 23.64
C LEU A 222 13.31 -8.96 24.90
N SER A 223 14.64 -8.75 24.99
CA SER A 223 15.39 -8.86 26.24
C SER A 223 15.02 -7.74 27.21
N ALA A 224 15.34 -7.92 28.47
CA ALA A 224 15.13 -6.91 29.49
C ALA A 224 15.86 -5.59 29.18
N GLN A 225 17.07 -5.68 28.62
CA GLN A 225 17.89 -4.52 28.29
C GLN A 225 17.32 -3.76 27.07
N GLU A 226 16.84 -4.47 26.04
CA GLU A 226 16.14 -3.84 24.90
C GLU A 226 14.88 -3.14 25.38
N THR A 227 14.06 -3.81 26.19
CA THR A 227 12.84 -3.23 26.76
C THR A 227 13.14 -1.97 27.57
N LEU A 228 14.15 -2.01 28.44
CA LEU A 228 14.60 -0.86 29.20
C LEU A 228 14.98 0.31 28.28
N THR A 229 15.69 0.02 27.20
CA THR A 229 16.11 1.03 26.22
C THR A 229 14.92 1.71 25.57
N ILE A 230 13.94 0.95 25.10
CA ILE A 230 12.75 1.51 24.44
C ILE A 230 11.86 2.26 25.43
N VAL A 231 11.64 1.71 26.63
CA VAL A 231 10.85 2.43 27.65
C VAL A 231 11.47 3.77 28.00
N LYS A 232 12.81 3.89 28.02
CA LYS A 232 13.50 5.17 28.22
C LYS A 232 13.12 6.23 27.18
N TYR A 233 12.96 5.86 25.92
CA TYR A 233 12.54 6.80 24.87
C TYR A 233 11.11 7.27 25.06
N PHE A 234 10.19 6.39 25.47
CA PHE A 234 8.76 6.68 25.50
C PHE A 234 8.21 7.11 26.86
N GLN A 235 8.88 6.84 27.98
CA GLN A 235 8.32 7.00 29.34
C GLN A 235 7.85 8.42 29.69
N ARG A 236 8.36 9.46 29.01
CA ARG A 236 7.99 10.87 29.24
C ARG A 236 6.94 11.39 28.26
N ILE A 237 6.62 10.64 27.23
CA ILE A 237 5.74 11.09 26.17
C ILE A 237 4.30 10.78 26.53
N ASN A 238 3.39 11.70 26.21
CA ASN A 238 1.96 11.47 26.25
C ASN A 238 1.45 11.21 24.82
N LEU A 239 1.39 9.94 24.43
CA LEU A 239 0.90 9.56 23.11
C LEU A 239 -0.59 9.86 22.94
N ASN A 240 -1.41 9.62 23.98
CA ASN A 240 -2.86 9.86 23.88
C ASN A 240 -3.22 11.33 23.74
N LYS A 241 -2.51 12.23 24.42
CA LYS A 241 -2.77 13.67 24.36
C LYS A 241 -2.01 14.39 23.24
N THR A 242 -1.01 13.75 22.62
CA THR A 242 -0.40 14.26 21.39
C THR A 242 -1.46 14.30 20.30
N ASP A 243 -1.54 15.39 19.55
CA ASP A 243 -2.58 15.54 18.53
C ASP A 243 -2.51 14.41 17.48
N LEU A 244 -3.67 14.03 16.96
CA LEU A 244 -3.82 12.88 16.07
C LEU A 244 -3.03 13.03 14.78
N ASP A 245 -2.98 14.23 14.24
CA ASP A 245 -2.29 14.55 13.00
C ASP A 245 -0.78 14.34 13.15
N SER A 246 -0.21 14.85 14.26
CA SER A 246 1.21 14.66 14.60
C SER A 246 1.58 13.19 14.83
N LYS A 247 0.73 12.44 15.54
CA LYS A 247 0.94 10.99 15.76
C LYS A 247 0.93 10.22 14.44
N GLY A 248 -0.09 10.45 13.64
CA GLY A 248 -0.28 9.77 12.38
C GLY A 248 0.86 10.03 11.40
N LYS A 249 1.21 11.30 11.20
CA LYS A 249 2.31 11.68 10.32
C LYS A 249 3.65 11.14 10.78
N ALA A 250 3.92 11.19 12.10
CA ALA A 250 5.15 10.63 12.66
C ALA A 250 5.24 9.12 12.41
N PHE A 251 4.15 8.38 12.64
CA PHE A 251 4.12 6.93 12.45
C PHE A 251 4.21 6.55 10.97
N GLU A 252 3.51 7.25 10.06
CA GLU A 252 3.62 7.00 8.64
C GLU A 252 5.00 7.35 8.06
N THR A 253 5.61 8.43 8.53
CA THR A 253 6.98 8.81 8.13
C THR A 253 7.97 7.74 8.56
N PHE A 254 7.80 7.24 9.78
CA PHE A 254 8.57 6.14 10.31
C PHE A 254 8.37 4.87 9.48
N MET A 255 7.13 4.43 9.24
CA MET A 255 6.82 3.28 8.39
C MET A 255 7.41 3.42 7.00
N GLY A 256 7.19 4.56 6.35
CA GLY A 256 7.67 4.83 4.99
C GLY A 256 9.18 4.73 4.84
N SER A 257 9.96 4.89 5.91
CA SER A 257 11.42 4.75 5.89
C SER A 257 11.89 3.29 5.90
N TYR A 258 11.10 2.35 6.46
CA TYR A 258 11.49 0.95 6.65
C TYR A 258 10.79 -0.04 5.72
N PHE A 259 9.55 0.24 5.29
CA PHE A 259 8.81 -0.66 4.42
C PHE A 259 9.08 -0.47 2.93
N ARG A 260 9.82 0.59 2.53
CA ARG A 260 10.21 0.79 1.13
C ARG A 260 11.22 -0.27 0.72
N GLY A 261 10.75 -1.31 0.04
CA GLY A 261 11.58 -2.31 -0.61
C GLY A 261 11.63 -3.71 0.00
N ASP A 262 11.50 -3.88 1.31
CA ASP A 262 11.64 -5.19 1.95
C ASP A 262 10.43 -6.11 1.78
N PHE A 263 9.22 -5.56 1.58
CA PHE A 263 7.98 -6.34 1.44
C PHE A 263 7.43 -6.38 0.01
N GLY A 264 8.04 -5.68 -0.96
CA GLY A 264 7.54 -5.61 -2.35
C GLY A 264 6.14 -5.01 -2.46
N GLN A 265 5.67 -4.32 -1.41
CA GLN A 265 4.36 -3.67 -1.38
C GLN A 265 4.51 -2.17 -1.56
N TYR A 266 3.61 -1.61 -2.36
CA TYR A 266 3.61 -0.20 -2.71
C TYR A 266 2.52 0.51 -1.91
N PHE A 267 2.92 1.50 -1.10
CA PHE A 267 1.95 2.38 -0.44
C PHE A 267 1.29 3.31 -1.44
N THR A 268 -0.02 3.46 -1.35
CA THR A 268 -0.72 4.45 -2.15
C THR A 268 -0.36 5.85 -1.67
N PRO A 269 0.14 6.73 -2.55
CA PRO A 269 0.50 8.10 -2.18
C PRO A 269 -0.68 8.85 -1.56
N ARG A 270 -0.42 9.60 -0.49
CA ARG A 270 -1.45 10.30 0.29
C ARG A 270 -2.35 11.20 -0.54
N ALA A 271 -1.79 11.93 -1.52
CA ALA A 271 -2.58 12.80 -2.38
C ALA A 271 -3.67 12.01 -3.14
N ILE A 272 -3.35 10.78 -3.61
CA ILE A 272 -4.31 9.91 -4.28
C ILE A 272 -5.34 9.36 -3.29
N VAL A 273 -4.91 8.93 -2.09
CA VAL A 273 -5.82 8.46 -1.03
C VAL A 273 -6.81 9.56 -0.65
N LYS A 274 -6.31 10.76 -0.38
CA LYS A 274 -7.11 11.93 -0.04
C LYS A 274 -8.11 12.26 -1.13
N PHE A 275 -7.66 12.35 -2.38
CA PHE A 275 -8.50 12.60 -3.54
C PHE A 275 -9.68 11.60 -3.63
N ILE A 276 -9.38 10.30 -3.50
CA ILE A 276 -10.41 9.26 -3.59
C ILE A 276 -11.44 9.39 -2.47
N VAL A 277 -10.99 9.53 -1.24
CA VAL A 277 -11.87 9.62 -0.07
C VAL A 277 -12.72 10.90 -0.09
N GLU A 278 -12.14 12.04 -0.45
CA GLU A 278 -12.86 13.31 -0.51
C GLU A 278 -13.90 13.36 -1.63
N SER A 279 -13.63 12.69 -2.76
CA SER A 279 -14.58 12.65 -3.89
C SER A 279 -15.85 11.85 -3.60
N LEU A 280 -15.81 10.90 -2.66
CA LEU A 280 -16.94 10.02 -2.35
C LEU A 280 -17.80 10.56 -1.20
N PRO A 281 -19.14 10.41 -1.23
CA PRO A 281 -20.04 10.89 -0.18
C PRO A 281 -20.07 9.98 1.04
N ILE A 282 -18.91 9.66 1.59
CA ILE A 282 -18.76 8.83 2.81
C ILE A 282 -19.26 9.63 4.02
N THR A 283 -20.08 9.01 4.85
CA THR A 283 -20.62 9.54 6.10
C THR A 283 -20.42 8.55 7.25
N HIS A 284 -20.66 8.96 8.48
CA HIS A 284 -20.58 8.11 9.67
C HIS A 284 -21.48 6.84 9.61
N LYS A 285 -22.51 6.83 8.76
CA LYS A 285 -23.40 5.66 8.56
C LYS A 285 -22.94 4.71 7.47
N SER A 286 -22.00 5.14 6.65
CA SER A 286 -21.51 4.38 5.51
C SER A 286 -20.63 3.21 5.93
N ARG A 287 -20.88 2.02 5.41
CA ARG A 287 -19.96 0.88 5.57
C ARG A 287 -18.88 0.94 4.50
N VAL A 288 -17.64 1.05 4.92
CA VAL A 288 -16.46 1.23 4.05
C VAL A 288 -15.53 0.03 4.17
N LEU A 289 -15.06 -0.48 3.05
CA LEU A 289 -14.10 -1.59 2.98
C LEU A 289 -12.90 -1.22 2.10
N ASP A 290 -11.71 -1.54 2.57
CA ASP A 290 -10.51 -1.67 1.76
C ASP A 290 -10.12 -3.14 1.64
N THR A 291 -10.16 -3.70 0.43
CA THR A 291 -9.91 -5.13 0.16
C THR A 291 -8.43 -5.51 0.14
N SER A 292 -7.53 -4.53 0.19
CA SER A 292 -6.07 -4.68 0.19
C SER A 292 -5.43 -3.50 0.92
N CYS A 293 -5.74 -3.37 2.22
CA CYS A 293 -5.59 -2.12 2.94
C CYS A 293 -4.14 -1.73 3.25
N GLY A 294 -3.17 -2.62 3.05
CA GLY A 294 -1.79 -2.33 3.38
C GLY A 294 -1.67 -1.86 4.83
N SER A 295 -1.04 -0.72 5.05
CA SER A 295 -0.93 -0.08 6.37
C SER A 295 -2.17 0.71 6.83
N GLY A 296 -3.28 0.64 6.11
CA GLY A 296 -4.54 1.28 6.49
C GLY A 296 -4.71 2.72 6.00
N GLY A 297 -3.97 3.15 4.99
CA GLY A 297 -4.01 4.53 4.50
C GLY A 297 -5.41 5.02 4.12
N PHE A 298 -6.16 4.26 3.33
CA PHE A 298 -7.54 4.60 2.97
C PHE A 298 -8.47 4.62 4.19
N LEU A 299 -8.27 3.70 5.12
CA LEU A 299 -9.08 3.61 6.34
C LEU A 299 -8.92 4.86 7.20
N LEU A 300 -7.68 5.33 7.38
CA LEU A 300 -7.38 6.53 8.14
C LEU A 300 -8.03 7.78 7.52
N TYR A 301 -7.89 7.97 6.22
CA TYR A 301 -8.49 9.14 5.56
C TYR A 301 -10.02 9.09 5.56
N ALA A 302 -10.63 7.90 5.49
CA ALA A 302 -12.07 7.74 5.66
C ALA A 302 -12.51 8.11 7.10
N LEU A 303 -11.73 7.72 8.09
CA LEU A 303 -11.95 8.09 9.49
C LEU A 303 -11.81 9.59 9.70
N ASP A 304 -10.75 10.22 9.18
CA ASP A 304 -10.51 11.66 9.30
C ASP A 304 -11.64 12.46 8.66
N LYS A 305 -12.13 12.04 7.48
CA LYS A 305 -13.30 12.66 6.84
C LYS A 305 -14.53 12.66 7.74
N VAL A 306 -14.79 11.55 8.43
CA VAL A 306 -15.94 11.45 9.36
C VAL A 306 -15.71 12.26 10.64
N ARG A 307 -14.45 12.39 11.08
CA ARG A 307 -14.09 13.31 12.19
C ARG A 307 -14.30 14.76 11.83
N GLU A 308 -13.92 15.18 10.62
CA GLU A 308 -14.18 16.53 10.12
C GLU A 308 -15.70 16.80 10.10
N GLN A 309 -16.51 15.85 9.65
CA GLN A 309 -17.98 15.97 9.73
C GLN A 309 -18.46 16.09 11.17
N ALA A 310 -17.90 15.35 12.12
CA ALA A 310 -18.23 15.50 13.53
C ALA A 310 -17.93 16.91 14.06
N ASN A 311 -16.80 17.52 13.63
CA ASN A 311 -16.46 18.91 13.97
C ASN A 311 -17.46 19.93 13.39
N GLU A 312 -18.08 19.63 12.24
CA GLU A 312 -19.11 20.48 11.64
C GLU A 312 -20.47 20.36 12.36
N PHE A 313 -20.81 19.17 12.85
CA PHE A 313 -22.09 18.89 13.48
C PHE A 313 -22.14 19.20 14.97
N TYR A 314 -21.02 19.09 15.69
CA TYR A 314 -20.95 19.20 17.15
C TYR A 314 -19.83 20.16 17.55
N ASP A 315 -20.07 20.92 18.64
CA ASP A 315 -19.00 21.66 19.32
C ASP A 315 -18.16 20.69 20.16
N PRO A 316 -16.87 20.42 19.80
CA PRO A 316 -16.05 19.42 20.49
C PRO A 316 -15.87 19.68 21.99
N LYS A 317 -16.08 20.93 22.44
CA LYS A 317 -15.94 21.32 23.87
C LYS A 317 -17.24 21.21 24.64
N LYS A 318 -18.39 21.40 23.99
CA LYS A 318 -19.71 21.41 24.66
C LYS A 318 -20.45 20.11 24.50
N GLU A 319 -20.23 19.43 23.36
CA GLU A 319 -20.93 18.21 22.95
C GLU A 319 -19.94 17.05 22.76
N GLU A 320 -18.89 16.99 23.60
CA GLU A 320 -17.77 16.05 23.51
C GLU A 320 -18.21 14.59 23.33
N LYS A 321 -19.25 14.18 24.06
CA LYS A 321 -19.76 12.80 24.00
C LYS A 321 -20.38 12.46 22.66
N ASP A 322 -21.20 13.36 22.09
CA ASP A 322 -21.87 13.12 20.80
C ASP A 322 -20.89 13.25 19.64
N HIS A 323 -19.97 14.23 19.74
CA HIS A 323 -18.84 14.39 18.82
C HIS A 323 -18.00 13.10 18.76
N TYR A 324 -17.54 12.59 19.92
CA TYR A 324 -16.74 11.36 20.00
C TYR A 324 -17.52 10.17 19.44
N LYS A 325 -18.77 9.97 19.84
CA LYS A 325 -19.62 8.88 19.40
C LYS A 325 -19.82 8.87 17.88
N HIS A 326 -19.92 10.02 17.24
CA HIS A 326 -20.17 10.14 15.80
C HIS A 326 -19.10 9.42 14.96
N TRP A 327 -17.84 9.69 15.22
CA TRP A 327 -16.75 9.11 14.45
C TRP A 327 -16.27 7.77 15.03
N HIS A 328 -16.36 7.57 16.35
CA HIS A 328 -15.94 6.32 16.98
C HIS A 328 -16.87 5.14 16.60
N ASP A 329 -18.19 5.36 16.59
CA ASP A 329 -19.13 4.34 16.10
C ASP A 329 -18.87 3.97 14.63
N PHE A 330 -18.44 4.91 13.79
CA PHE A 330 -18.05 4.66 12.42
C PHE A 330 -16.79 3.77 12.36
N ALA A 331 -15.76 4.13 13.10
CA ALA A 331 -14.51 3.37 13.15
C ALA A 331 -14.74 1.94 13.65
N GLU A 332 -15.50 1.78 14.73
CA GLU A 332 -15.77 0.48 15.36
C GLU A 332 -16.67 -0.43 14.51
N LYS A 333 -17.70 0.12 13.85
CA LYS A 333 -18.78 -0.67 13.25
C LYS A 333 -18.81 -0.67 11.74
N ASN A 334 -18.21 0.34 11.10
CA ASN A 334 -18.44 0.63 9.68
C ASN A 334 -17.17 0.69 8.83
N LEU A 335 -15.99 0.63 9.44
CA LEU A 335 -14.72 0.74 8.74
C LEU A 335 -13.97 -0.59 8.76
N PHE A 336 -13.67 -1.15 7.56
CA PHE A 336 -13.17 -2.51 7.40
C PHE A 336 -11.95 -2.55 6.48
N GLY A 337 -10.99 -3.45 6.79
CA GLY A 337 -9.81 -3.67 5.98
C GLY A 337 -9.42 -5.14 5.89
N ILE A 338 -8.90 -5.54 4.74
CA ILE A 338 -8.34 -6.86 4.50
C ILE A 338 -6.89 -6.70 4.05
N GLU A 339 -5.97 -7.42 4.66
CA GLU A 339 -4.57 -7.45 4.26
C GLU A 339 -4.06 -8.90 4.33
N ILE A 340 -3.39 -9.34 3.27
CA ILE A 340 -2.92 -10.73 3.16
C ILE A 340 -1.70 -11.00 4.05
N ASN A 341 -0.87 -9.99 4.27
CA ASN A 341 0.33 -10.10 5.09
C ASN A 341 0.00 -9.83 6.57
N ASP A 342 0.21 -10.83 7.42
CA ASP A 342 -0.06 -10.77 8.86
C ASP A 342 0.64 -9.58 9.56
N GLN A 343 1.90 -9.28 9.21
CA GLN A 343 2.66 -8.19 9.82
C GLN A 343 2.10 -6.83 9.40
N ILE A 344 1.76 -6.67 8.13
CA ILE A 344 1.21 -5.43 7.62
C ILE A 344 -0.22 -5.21 8.13
N ALA A 345 -1.01 -6.27 8.27
CA ALA A 345 -2.32 -6.20 8.91
C ALA A 345 -2.21 -5.73 10.38
N ARG A 346 -1.22 -6.22 11.13
CA ARG A 346 -0.93 -5.71 12.49
C ARG A 346 -0.52 -4.25 12.47
N THR A 347 0.33 -3.85 11.53
CA THR A 347 0.73 -2.45 11.33
C THR A 347 -0.47 -1.56 11.02
N ALA A 348 -1.38 -2.00 10.15
CA ALA A 348 -2.62 -1.27 9.87
C ALA A 348 -3.47 -1.10 11.14
N LYS A 349 -3.67 -2.15 11.91
CA LYS A 349 -4.37 -2.08 13.20
C LYS A 349 -3.69 -1.12 14.16
N MET A 350 -2.37 -1.19 14.26
CA MET A 350 -1.61 -0.29 15.13
C MET A 350 -1.75 1.17 14.70
N ASN A 351 -1.69 1.41 13.40
CA ASN A 351 -1.89 2.73 12.82
C ASN A 351 -3.29 3.28 13.19
N MET A 352 -4.33 2.47 13.10
CA MET A 352 -5.68 2.83 13.52
C MET A 352 -5.75 3.09 15.04
N ILE A 353 -5.14 2.25 15.87
CA ILE A 353 -5.09 2.43 17.35
C ILE A 353 -4.40 3.75 17.73
N ILE A 354 -3.30 4.10 17.06
CA ILE A 354 -2.59 5.38 17.27
C ILE A 354 -3.50 6.57 16.97
N HIS A 355 -4.40 6.41 15.98
CA HIS A 355 -5.41 7.42 15.64
C HIS A 355 -6.68 7.35 16.51
N ASP A 356 -6.59 6.69 17.66
CA ASP A 356 -7.65 6.58 18.66
C ASP A 356 -8.91 5.82 18.20
N ASP A 357 -8.74 4.99 17.20
CA ASP A 357 -9.74 4.00 16.80
C ASP A 357 -9.59 2.76 17.69
N GLY A 358 -10.48 2.60 18.64
CA GLY A 358 -10.35 1.56 19.68
C GLY A 358 -10.54 0.13 19.17
N HIS A 359 -11.23 -0.09 18.03
CA HIS A 359 -11.55 -1.43 17.50
C HIS A 359 -11.56 -1.40 15.98
N THR A 360 -10.51 -1.92 15.37
CA THR A 360 -10.43 -1.99 13.91
C THR A 360 -10.90 -3.32 13.40
N ASN A 361 -11.81 -3.29 12.41
CA ASN A 361 -12.17 -4.47 11.61
C ASN A 361 -11.13 -4.71 10.50
N VAL A 362 -9.85 -4.66 10.83
CA VAL A 362 -8.79 -5.09 9.91
C VAL A 362 -8.50 -6.55 10.15
N ILE A 363 -8.53 -7.37 9.11
CA ILE A 363 -8.26 -8.80 9.20
C ILE A 363 -7.04 -9.19 8.34
N ALA A 364 -6.25 -10.13 8.86
CA ALA A 364 -5.21 -10.80 8.08
C ALA A 364 -5.85 -11.94 7.30
N SER A 365 -6.08 -11.72 5.99
CA SER A 365 -6.73 -12.70 5.11
C SER A 365 -6.40 -12.40 3.66
N ASP A 366 -6.48 -13.41 2.81
CA ASP A 366 -6.44 -13.20 1.36
C ASP A 366 -7.76 -12.53 0.92
N GLY A 367 -7.64 -11.33 0.33
CA GLY A 367 -8.77 -10.52 -0.15
C GLY A 367 -9.60 -11.16 -1.26
N LEU A 368 -9.10 -12.22 -1.88
CA LEU A 368 -9.79 -12.97 -2.94
C LEU A 368 -10.53 -14.23 -2.44
N LEU A 369 -10.52 -14.53 -1.15
CA LEU A 369 -11.35 -15.59 -0.59
C LEU A 369 -12.83 -15.21 -0.61
N SER A 370 -13.71 -16.21 -0.52
CA SER A 370 -15.14 -15.98 -0.33
C SER A 370 -15.40 -15.33 1.03
N ASP A 371 -16.53 -14.63 1.16
CA ASP A 371 -16.95 -14.03 2.44
C ASP A 371 -17.08 -15.06 3.57
N LEU A 372 -17.57 -16.26 3.27
CA LEU A 372 -17.69 -17.36 4.24
C LEU A 372 -16.32 -17.84 4.73
N GLU A 373 -15.35 -17.98 3.82
CA GLU A 373 -13.97 -18.35 4.19
C GLU A 373 -13.29 -17.25 5.01
N MET A 374 -13.48 -15.99 4.64
CA MET A 374 -12.96 -14.85 5.41
C MET A 374 -13.57 -14.79 6.81
N GLN A 375 -14.89 -14.95 6.94
CA GLN A 375 -15.58 -15.02 8.23
C GLN A 375 -15.08 -16.17 9.09
N ALA A 376 -14.86 -17.34 8.51
CA ALA A 376 -14.32 -18.49 9.22
C ALA A 376 -12.89 -18.26 9.72
N ASN A 377 -12.02 -17.67 8.88
CA ASN A 377 -10.63 -17.41 9.19
C ASN A 377 -10.46 -16.30 10.23
N SER A 378 -11.21 -15.20 10.09
CA SER A 378 -11.12 -14.02 10.95
C SER A 378 -12.01 -14.08 12.20
N ARG A 379 -12.97 -15.00 12.25
CA ARG A 379 -14.06 -15.03 13.23
C ARG A 379 -14.93 -13.76 13.26
N ASN A 380 -14.81 -12.92 12.24
CA ASN A 380 -15.61 -11.71 12.09
C ASN A 380 -16.70 -11.91 11.02
N LYS A 381 -17.96 -11.97 11.46
CA LYS A 381 -19.13 -12.24 10.60
C LYS A 381 -19.57 -11.02 9.78
N GLU A 382 -18.96 -9.88 9.97
CA GLU A 382 -19.35 -8.64 9.29
C GLU A 382 -18.75 -8.52 7.87
N PHE A 383 -17.76 -9.32 7.50
CA PHE A 383 -17.25 -9.41 6.13
C PHE A 383 -18.22 -10.23 5.27
N ARG A 384 -19.29 -9.57 4.80
CA ARG A 384 -20.38 -10.19 4.02
C ARG A 384 -20.49 -9.59 2.65
N TYR A 385 -20.81 -10.39 1.66
CA TYR A 385 -21.17 -9.91 0.34
C TYR A 385 -22.42 -9.00 0.39
N ASN A 386 -22.52 -8.08 -0.58
CA ASN A 386 -23.61 -7.10 -0.71
C ASN A 386 -23.87 -6.24 0.54
N SER A 387 -22.83 -5.88 1.29
CA SER A 387 -22.99 -5.20 2.57
C SER A 387 -22.22 -3.88 2.73
N PHE A 388 -21.37 -3.50 1.78
CA PHE A 388 -20.56 -2.30 1.86
C PHE A 388 -21.09 -1.22 0.93
N ASP A 389 -21.23 0.01 1.43
CA ASP A 389 -21.67 1.17 0.64
C ASP A 389 -20.52 1.72 -0.22
N PHE A 390 -19.29 1.64 0.30
CA PHE A 390 -18.08 2.10 -0.38
C PHE A 390 -16.98 1.05 -0.27
N ILE A 391 -16.31 0.83 -1.40
CA ILE A 391 -15.02 0.13 -1.43
C ILE A 391 -14.00 1.09 -2.03
N ILE A 392 -12.91 1.31 -1.30
CA ILE A 392 -11.80 2.18 -1.67
C ILE A 392 -10.52 1.38 -1.53
N THR A 393 -9.83 1.10 -2.64
CA THR A 393 -8.74 0.13 -2.59
C THR A 393 -7.71 0.32 -3.70
N ASN A 394 -6.48 -0.11 -3.42
CA ASN A 394 -5.40 -0.22 -4.39
C ASN A 394 -4.85 -1.66 -4.35
N PRO A 395 -5.43 -2.58 -5.16
CA PRO A 395 -5.00 -3.97 -5.16
C PRO A 395 -3.57 -4.12 -5.72
N PRO A 396 -2.87 -5.23 -5.39
CA PRO A 396 -1.53 -5.47 -5.91
C PRO A 396 -1.54 -5.63 -7.44
N PHE A 397 -0.59 -4.96 -8.14
CA PHE A 397 -0.46 -5.00 -9.59
C PHE A 397 0.57 -6.04 -10.05
N GLY A 398 0.32 -6.61 -11.25
CA GLY A 398 1.28 -7.46 -11.94
C GLY A 398 1.47 -8.85 -11.34
N SER A 399 0.82 -9.16 -10.24
CA SER A 399 0.77 -10.51 -9.71
C SER A 399 -0.21 -11.35 -10.53
N SER A 400 0.14 -12.62 -10.80
CA SER A 400 -0.70 -13.52 -11.58
C SER A 400 -0.96 -14.79 -10.78
N ILE A 401 -2.22 -15.12 -10.62
CA ILE A 401 -2.67 -16.33 -9.94
C ILE A 401 -2.84 -17.43 -10.97
N LYS A 402 -2.11 -18.54 -10.81
CA LYS A 402 -2.21 -19.71 -11.66
C LYS A 402 -3.29 -20.65 -11.15
N GLN A 403 -3.95 -21.35 -12.06
CA GLN A 403 -4.98 -22.33 -11.75
C GLN A 403 -4.49 -23.43 -10.80
N THR A 404 -3.24 -23.86 -10.94
CA THR A 404 -2.63 -24.91 -10.11
C THR A 404 -2.33 -24.45 -8.67
N GLU A 405 -2.25 -23.14 -8.44
CA GLU A 405 -1.89 -22.57 -7.14
C GLU A 405 -3.12 -22.21 -6.30
N LYS A 406 -4.23 -21.83 -6.97
CA LYS A 406 -5.39 -21.26 -6.29
C LYS A 406 -6.72 -21.83 -6.80
N ALA A 407 -7.26 -22.77 -6.05
CA ALA A 407 -8.53 -23.42 -6.39
C ALA A 407 -9.73 -22.44 -6.41
N TYR A 408 -9.64 -21.32 -5.69
CA TYR A 408 -10.72 -20.34 -5.64
C TYR A 408 -10.91 -19.52 -6.93
N MET A 409 -9.98 -19.57 -7.90
CA MET A 409 -10.18 -18.93 -9.22
C MET A 409 -11.52 -19.33 -9.87
N ASN A 410 -12.00 -20.55 -9.59
CA ASN A 410 -13.30 -21.01 -10.11
C ASN A 410 -14.51 -20.18 -9.64
N GLN A 411 -14.35 -19.35 -8.61
CA GLN A 411 -15.40 -18.49 -8.08
C GLN A 411 -15.57 -17.19 -8.87
N TYR A 412 -14.68 -16.91 -9.83
CA TYR A 412 -14.62 -15.66 -10.57
C TYR A 412 -14.95 -15.88 -12.05
N ASN A 413 -15.95 -15.15 -12.56
CA ASN A 413 -16.29 -15.14 -13.98
C ASN A 413 -15.14 -14.57 -14.81
N LEU A 414 -14.45 -13.53 -14.32
CA LEU A 414 -13.30 -12.94 -15.00
C LEU A 414 -12.07 -13.88 -15.06
N ALA A 415 -12.04 -14.96 -14.27
CA ALA A 415 -11.06 -16.03 -14.40
C ALA A 415 -11.41 -17.05 -15.47
N LEU A 416 -12.61 -16.99 -16.05
CA LEU A 416 -13.03 -17.88 -17.12
C LEU A 416 -12.69 -17.27 -18.49
N LYS A 417 -12.30 -18.11 -19.43
CA LYS A 417 -12.40 -17.79 -20.87
C LYS A 417 -13.87 -17.92 -21.21
N GLU A 418 -14.53 -16.82 -21.55
CA GLU A 418 -15.89 -16.87 -22.06
C GLU A 418 -15.94 -17.86 -23.25
N ALA A 419 -17.01 -18.60 -23.33
CA ALA A 419 -17.32 -19.33 -24.55
C ALA A 419 -17.37 -18.30 -25.69
N ASP A 420 -16.51 -18.47 -26.70
CA ASP A 420 -16.56 -17.60 -27.87
C ASP A 420 -17.99 -17.65 -28.43
N TRP A 421 -18.70 -16.51 -28.34
CA TRP A 421 -20.09 -16.41 -28.79
C TRP A 421 -20.25 -16.72 -30.29
N LEU A 422 -19.13 -16.66 -31.06
CA LEU A 422 -19.01 -17.08 -32.44
C LEU A 422 -18.46 -18.53 -32.58
N SER A 423 -18.46 -19.31 -31.50
CA SER A 423 -18.11 -20.72 -31.59
C SER A 423 -19.21 -21.52 -32.29
N THR A 424 -18.83 -22.39 -33.20
CA THR A 424 -19.73 -23.31 -33.89
C THR A 424 -19.96 -24.62 -33.15
N THR A 425 -19.20 -24.85 -32.07
CA THR A 425 -19.37 -26.03 -31.23
C THR A 425 -20.52 -25.84 -30.26
N LEU A 426 -21.57 -26.63 -30.39
CA LEU A 426 -22.81 -26.63 -29.60
C LEU A 426 -22.61 -26.77 -28.08
N ASN A 427 -21.39 -27.01 -27.59
CA ASN A 427 -21.06 -27.24 -26.20
C ASN A 427 -19.78 -26.49 -25.74
N SER A 428 -19.49 -25.30 -26.31
CA SER A 428 -18.38 -24.51 -25.79
C SER A 428 -18.74 -24.00 -24.40
N LYS A 429 -18.28 -24.73 -23.37
CA LYS A 429 -18.36 -24.28 -21.98
C LYS A 429 -17.23 -23.29 -21.72
N ALA A 430 -17.51 -22.27 -20.91
CA ALA A 430 -16.45 -21.42 -20.37
C ALA A 430 -15.39 -22.31 -19.69
N THR A 431 -14.13 -22.05 -19.97
CA THR A 431 -13.00 -22.80 -19.41
C THR A 431 -12.17 -21.88 -18.52
N LEU A 432 -11.63 -22.41 -17.45
CA LEU A 432 -10.77 -21.65 -16.57
C LEU A 432 -9.50 -21.21 -17.33
N ARG A 433 -9.09 -19.95 -17.15
CA ARG A 433 -7.83 -19.44 -17.69
C ARG A 433 -6.66 -20.11 -16.98
N ASP A 434 -5.53 -20.27 -17.67
CA ASP A 434 -4.30 -20.82 -17.08
C ASP A 434 -3.74 -19.92 -15.96
N SER A 435 -3.97 -18.62 -16.06
CA SER A 435 -3.66 -17.63 -15.07
C SER A 435 -4.56 -16.39 -15.23
N GLN A 436 -4.75 -15.64 -14.14
CA GLN A 436 -5.42 -14.34 -14.16
C GLN A 436 -4.70 -13.37 -13.25
N SER A 437 -4.63 -12.11 -13.67
CA SER A 437 -4.02 -11.07 -12.84
C SER A 437 -4.90 -10.71 -11.64
N THR A 438 -4.27 -10.41 -10.53
CA THR A 438 -4.95 -10.13 -9.26
C THR A 438 -5.87 -8.93 -9.36
N GLU A 439 -5.43 -7.83 -9.99
CA GLU A 439 -6.21 -6.61 -10.15
C GLU A 439 -7.52 -6.84 -10.92
N VAL A 440 -7.55 -7.79 -11.87
CA VAL A 440 -8.78 -8.17 -12.59
C VAL A 440 -9.73 -8.94 -11.67
N LEU A 441 -9.22 -9.84 -10.84
CA LEU A 441 -10.05 -10.58 -9.90
C LEU A 441 -10.62 -9.67 -8.81
N PHE A 442 -9.84 -8.66 -8.36
CA PHE A 442 -10.33 -7.67 -7.39
C PHE A 442 -11.49 -6.83 -7.91
N LEU A 443 -11.57 -6.55 -9.22
CA LEU A 443 -12.74 -5.86 -9.80
C LEU A 443 -14.05 -6.64 -9.57
N GLU A 444 -14.02 -7.97 -9.72
CA GLU A 444 -15.18 -8.82 -9.46
C GLU A 444 -15.40 -9.04 -7.95
N GLN A 445 -14.34 -9.20 -7.18
CA GLN A 445 -14.42 -9.37 -5.73
C GLN A 445 -15.04 -8.14 -5.05
N CYS A 446 -14.63 -6.95 -5.44
CA CYS A 446 -15.24 -5.71 -4.97
C CYS A 446 -16.73 -5.65 -5.31
N HIS A 447 -17.13 -6.09 -6.52
CA HIS A 447 -18.54 -6.18 -6.87
C HIS A 447 -19.34 -7.08 -5.93
N LYS A 448 -18.78 -8.22 -5.54
CA LYS A 448 -19.45 -9.14 -4.61
C LYS A 448 -19.67 -8.52 -3.24
N PHE A 449 -18.68 -7.79 -2.70
CA PHE A 449 -18.78 -7.12 -1.41
C PHE A 449 -19.68 -5.89 -1.42
N LEU A 450 -19.72 -5.14 -2.53
CA LEU A 450 -20.51 -3.92 -2.63
C LEU A 450 -22.01 -4.17 -2.52
N ALA A 451 -22.71 -3.34 -1.79
CA ALA A 451 -24.17 -3.27 -1.81
C ALA A 451 -24.66 -2.71 -3.15
N GLU A 452 -25.90 -2.98 -3.54
CA GLU A 452 -26.49 -2.34 -4.71
C GLU A 452 -26.43 -0.82 -4.60
N GLN A 453 -26.07 -0.15 -5.67
CA GLN A 453 -25.85 1.29 -5.77
C GLN A 453 -24.64 1.81 -4.93
N GLY A 454 -23.87 0.93 -4.31
CA GLY A 454 -22.61 1.26 -3.64
C GLY A 454 -21.53 1.66 -4.64
N TYR A 455 -20.53 2.39 -4.17
CA TYR A 455 -19.44 2.92 -4.99
C TYR A 455 -18.14 2.17 -4.76
N LEU A 456 -17.44 1.86 -5.83
CA LEU A 456 -16.07 1.38 -5.84
C LEU A 456 -15.16 2.48 -6.38
N ALA A 457 -14.12 2.84 -5.64
CA ALA A 457 -12.99 3.58 -6.17
C ALA A 457 -11.74 2.69 -6.09
N ILE A 458 -11.19 2.36 -7.23
CA ILE A 458 -10.10 1.42 -7.35
C ILE A 458 -8.97 1.97 -8.21
N VAL A 459 -7.74 1.82 -7.71
CA VAL A 459 -6.55 2.12 -8.51
C VAL A 459 -6.26 0.91 -9.40
N ILE A 460 -6.09 1.13 -10.69
CA ILE A 460 -5.81 0.07 -11.67
C ILE A 460 -4.72 0.48 -12.65
N PRO A 461 -3.96 -0.49 -13.20
CA PRO A 461 -3.07 -0.24 -14.32
C PRO A 461 -3.84 0.20 -15.57
N ASP A 462 -3.33 1.20 -16.30
CA ASP A 462 -3.94 1.69 -17.54
C ASP A 462 -4.14 0.59 -18.60
N GLY A 463 -3.34 -0.48 -18.55
CA GLY A 463 -3.48 -1.63 -19.45
C GLY A 463 -4.87 -2.29 -19.41
N ILE A 464 -5.58 -2.24 -18.28
CA ILE A 464 -6.98 -2.74 -18.19
C ILE A 464 -7.90 -1.91 -19.07
N LEU A 465 -7.68 -0.61 -19.15
CA LEU A 465 -8.51 0.32 -19.90
C LEU A 465 -8.14 0.37 -21.39
N THR A 466 -6.86 0.14 -21.74
CA THR A 466 -6.32 0.42 -23.09
C THR A 466 -5.99 -0.82 -23.90
N ASN A 467 -5.57 -1.94 -23.29
CA ASN A 467 -5.18 -3.13 -24.04
C ASN A 467 -6.40 -3.85 -24.66
N SER A 468 -6.28 -4.21 -25.92
CA SER A 468 -7.34 -4.98 -26.64
C SER A 468 -7.60 -6.35 -25.98
N SER A 469 -6.56 -7.00 -25.45
CA SER A 469 -6.69 -8.27 -24.74
C SER A 469 -7.52 -8.19 -23.44
N MET A 470 -7.75 -6.98 -22.92
CA MET A 470 -8.57 -6.72 -21.73
C MET A 470 -9.99 -6.25 -22.05
N GLN A 471 -10.42 -6.34 -23.31
CA GLN A 471 -11.77 -5.94 -23.73
C GLN A 471 -12.86 -6.71 -22.97
N TYR A 472 -12.66 -7.98 -22.70
CA TYR A 472 -13.60 -8.81 -21.94
C TYR A 472 -13.79 -8.28 -20.49
N VAL A 473 -12.76 -7.69 -19.88
CA VAL A 473 -12.88 -7.05 -18.55
C VAL A 473 -13.77 -5.83 -18.65
N ARG A 474 -13.52 -4.96 -19.64
CA ARG A 474 -14.33 -3.74 -19.85
C ARG A 474 -15.79 -4.07 -20.15
N ASP A 475 -16.07 -5.08 -20.98
CA ASP A 475 -17.42 -5.55 -21.27
C ASP A 475 -18.14 -6.08 -20.02
N ASN A 476 -17.42 -6.76 -19.15
CA ASN A 476 -17.96 -7.25 -17.87
C ASN A 476 -18.20 -6.08 -16.88
N LEU A 477 -17.30 -5.10 -16.82
CA LEU A 477 -17.50 -3.92 -15.98
C LEU A 477 -18.75 -3.13 -16.36
N GLU A 478 -19.03 -2.91 -17.66
CA GLU A 478 -20.26 -2.26 -18.12
C GLU A 478 -21.54 -2.99 -17.70
N GLU A 479 -21.47 -4.31 -17.55
CA GLU A 479 -22.59 -5.13 -17.15
C GLU A 479 -22.86 -5.07 -15.64
N LEU A 480 -21.78 -5.04 -14.86
CA LEU A 480 -21.83 -5.05 -13.40
C LEU A 480 -22.00 -3.66 -12.78
N TYR A 481 -21.48 -2.64 -13.46
CA TYR A 481 -21.34 -1.30 -12.92
C TYR A 481 -21.71 -0.22 -13.91
N ARG A 482 -22.27 0.87 -13.40
CA ARG A 482 -22.17 2.17 -14.06
C ARG A 482 -20.74 2.69 -13.89
N ILE A 483 -20.08 3.03 -14.99
CA ILE A 483 -18.79 3.73 -14.97
C ILE A 483 -19.08 5.18 -14.59
N VAL A 484 -18.58 5.62 -13.44
CA VAL A 484 -18.82 6.98 -12.92
C VAL A 484 -17.72 7.92 -13.39
N ALA A 485 -16.46 7.54 -13.15
CA ALA A 485 -15.33 8.36 -13.54
C ALA A 485 -14.08 7.54 -13.86
N VAL A 486 -13.22 8.11 -14.72
CA VAL A 486 -11.85 7.65 -14.96
C VAL A 486 -10.93 8.85 -14.80
N VAL A 487 -10.01 8.77 -13.84
CA VAL A 487 -9.01 9.81 -13.58
C VAL A 487 -7.63 9.24 -13.80
N SER A 488 -6.98 9.67 -14.89
CA SER A 488 -5.65 9.20 -15.26
C SER A 488 -4.59 9.91 -14.41
N MET A 489 -3.71 9.13 -13.74
CA MET A 489 -2.61 9.66 -12.93
C MET A 489 -1.35 9.88 -13.78
N PRO A 490 -0.40 10.74 -13.40
CA PRO A 490 0.87 10.86 -14.12
C PRO A 490 1.65 9.54 -14.09
N GLN A 491 2.54 9.33 -15.07
CA GLN A 491 3.40 8.13 -15.14
C GLN A 491 4.23 7.94 -13.86
N THR A 492 4.54 9.05 -13.20
CA THR A 492 5.39 9.10 -11.99
C THR A 492 4.64 8.89 -10.69
N ALA A 493 3.31 8.76 -10.72
CA ALA A 493 2.46 8.73 -9.52
C ALA A 493 2.90 7.72 -8.46
N PHE A 494 3.38 6.56 -8.87
CA PHE A 494 3.83 5.50 -7.96
C PHE A 494 5.35 5.27 -7.97
N THR A 495 6.12 6.11 -8.68
CA THR A 495 7.58 5.95 -8.81
C THR A 495 8.28 6.11 -7.46
N ALA A 496 7.88 7.09 -6.66
CA ALA A 496 8.45 7.32 -5.33
C ALA A 496 8.20 6.14 -4.36
N THR A 497 7.16 5.33 -4.62
CA THR A 497 6.86 4.12 -3.85
C THR A 497 7.41 2.84 -4.50
N GLY A 498 8.12 2.96 -5.64
CA GLY A 498 8.83 1.86 -6.30
C GLY A 498 8.10 1.24 -7.51
N ALA A 499 6.87 1.66 -7.83
CA ALA A 499 6.12 1.15 -8.98
C ALA A 499 6.22 2.10 -10.19
N GLY A 500 6.73 1.60 -11.31
CA GLY A 500 6.81 2.35 -12.58
C GLY A 500 5.61 2.16 -13.51
N VAL A 501 4.46 1.74 -13.00
CA VAL A 501 3.27 1.41 -13.81
C VAL A 501 2.35 2.61 -13.91
N LYS A 502 2.03 3.02 -15.14
CA LYS A 502 0.99 4.02 -15.42
C LYS A 502 -0.36 3.51 -14.93
N SER A 503 -1.02 4.29 -14.10
CA SER A 503 -2.25 3.89 -13.42
C SER A 503 -3.34 4.96 -13.53
N SER A 504 -4.58 4.52 -13.41
CA SER A 504 -5.76 5.37 -13.30
C SER A 504 -6.57 5.02 -12.05
N VAL A 505 -7.33 5.98 -11.55
CA VAL A 505 -8.38 5.72 -10.55
C VAL A 505 -9.71 5.57 -11.28
N LEU A 506 -10.34 4.43 -11.09
CA LEU A 506 -11.64 4.10 -11.68
C LEU A 506 -12.72 4.19 -10.59
N PHE A 507 -13.74 5.01 -10.83
CA PHE A 507 -14.92 5.13 -9.98
C PHE A 507 -16.09 4.44 -10.65
N LEU A 508 -16.67 3.49 -9.94
CA LEU A 508 -17.75 2.64 -10.41
C LEU A 508 -18.90 2.67 -9.40
N ARG A 509 -20.15 2.53 -9.89
CA ARG A 509 -21.32 2.36 -9.04
C ARG A 509 -21.99 1.04 -9.39
N LYS A 510 -22.18 0.15 -8.42
CA LYS A 510 -22.80 -1.16 -8.64
C LYS A 510 -24.23 -1.00 -9.15
N HIS A 511 -24.58 -1.68 -10.24
CA HIS A 511 -25.94 -1.73 -10.74
C HIS A 511 -26.88 -2.45 -9.77
N LYS A 512 -28.17 -2.12 -9.81
CA LYS A 512 -29.21 -2.96 -9.23
C LYS A 512 -29.27 -4.28 -10.02
N LEU A 513 -29.57 -5.37 -9.38
CA LEU A 513 -29.62 -6.71 -10.01
C LEU A 513 -30.43 -6.69 -11.32
N LYS A 514 -31.64 -6.08 -11.30
CA LYS A 514 -32.50 -5.93 -12.49
C LYS A 514 -31.81 -5.20 -13.64
N GLN A 515 -30.94 -4.25 -13.35
CA GLN A 515 -30.22 -3.51 -14.41
C GLN A 515 -29.11 -4.37 -15.02
N THR A 516 -28.37 -5.11 -14.18
CA THR A 516 -27.38 -6.09 -14.63
C THR A 516 -28.03 -7.14 -15.54
N GLU A 517 -29.17 -7.73 -15.11
CA GLU A 517 -29.93 -8.69 -15.90
C GLU A 517 -30.41 -8.10 -17.23
N LYS A 518 -30.96 -6.86 -17.22
CA LYS A 518 -31.38 -6.15 -18.46
C LYS A 518 -30.22 -6.00 -19.44
N ILE A 519 -29.05 -5.54 -18.97
CA ILE A 519 -27.87 -5.33 -19.81
C ILE A 519 -27.36 -6.66 -20.35
N SER A 520 -27.27 -7.69 -19.53
CA SER A 520 -26.85 -9.03 -19.93
C SER A 520 -27.79 -9.62 -21.01
N ASP A 521 -29.11 -9.51 -20.83
CA ASP A 521 -30.11 -9.95 -21.82
C ASP A 521 -30.01 -9.18 -23.11
N GLN A 522 -29.83 -7.84 -23.07
CA GLN A 522 -29.64 -7.03 -24.24
C GLN A 522 -28.40 -7.44 -25.05
N LYS A 523 -27.26 -7.63 -24.37
CA LYS A 523 -26.01 -8.13 -24.97
C LYS A 523 -26.19 -9.52 -25.59
N ALA A 524 -26.87 -10.43 -24.92
CA ALA A 524 -27.13 -11.79 -25.40
C ALA A 524 -28.00 -11.75 -26.68
N ARG A 525 -29.07 -10.95 -26.69
CA ARG A 525 -29.95 -10.77 -27.86
C ARG A 525 -29.19 -10.16 -29.05
N LEU A 526 -28.36 -9.17 -28.84
CA LEU A 526 -27.51 -8.59 -29.90
C LEU A 526 -26.56 -9.63 -30.51
N LYS A 527 -25.88 -10.41 -29.68
CA LYS A 527 -24.98 -11.47 -30.14
C LYS A 527 -25.71 -12.51 -30.96
N GLU A 528 -26.89 -12.95 -30.54
CA GLU A 528 -27.70 -13.94 -31.26
C GLU A 528 -28.33 -13.37 -32.53
N GLY A 529 -28.82 -12.12 -32.50
CA GLY A 529 -29.31 -11.42 -33.67
C GLY A 529 -28.26 -11.30 -34.77
N LEU A 530 -27.04 -10.86 -34.42
CA LEU A 530 -25.91 -10.74 -35.33
C LEU A 530 -25.51 -12.08 -35.97
N LYS A 531 -25.54 -13.19 -35.21
CA LYS A 531 -25.33 -14.52 -35.80
C LYS A 531 -26.38 -14.89 -36.84
N THR A 532 -27.64 -14.64 -36.52
CA THR A 532 -28.78 -14.98 -37.34
C THR A 532 -28.82 -14.15 -38.62
N ASP A 533 -28.72 -12.81 -38.48
CA ASP A 533 -28.81 -11.86 -39.62
C ASP A 533 -27.66 -12.02 -40.61
N ASN A 534 -26.48 -12.40 -40.13
CA ASN A 534 -25.32 -12.66 -40.99
C ASN A 534 -25.18 -14.14 -41.40
N GLN A 535 -26.15 -14.99 -41.08
CA GLN A 535 -26.14 -16.43 -41.39
C GLN A 535 -24.85 -17.11 -41.02
N TYR A 536 -24.26 -16.71 -39.83
CA TYR A 536 -22.91 -17.09 -39.42
C TYR A 536 -22.70 -18.59 -39.46
N ILE A 537 -23.58 -19.35 -38.80
CA ILE A 537 -23.46 -20.81 -38.69
C ILE A 537 -23.50 -21.48 -40.08
N ALA A 538 -24.46 -21.10 -40.95
CA ALA A 538 -24.58 -21.64 -42.30
C ALA A 538 -23.32 -21.32 -43.15
N THR A 539 -22.76 -20.14 -42.99
CA THR A 539 -21.53 -19.71 -43.69
C THR A 539 -20.35 -20.56 -43.27
N ILE A 540 -20.14 -20.78 -41.95
CA ILE A 540 -19.07 -21.63 -41.44
C ILE A 540 -19.24 -23.07 -41.89
N GLU A 541 -20.43 -23.64 -41.79
CA GLU A 541 -20.70 -25.01 -42.24
C GLU A 541 -20.42 -25.19 -43.75
N LYS A 542 -20.76 -24.19 -44.54
CA LYS A 542 -20.42 -24.19 -45.98
C LYS A 542 -18.91 -24.18 -46.18
N TRP A 543 -18.19 -23.28 -45.50
CA TRP A 543 -16.71 -23.22 -45.63
C TRP A 543 -16.01 -24.48 -45.11
N GLU A 544 -16.54 -25.15 -44.09
CA GLU A 544 -16.01 -26.44 -43.62
C GLU A 544 -16.21 -27.54 -44.68
N LYS A 545 -17.36 -27.57 -45.35
CA LYS A 545 -17.56 -28.51 -46.49
C LYS A 545 -16.58 -28.20 -47.62
N ASP A 546 -16.45 -26.94 -48.03
CA ASP A 546 -15.53 -26.50 -49.08
C ASP A 546 -14.07 -26.90 -48.72
N LYS A 547 -13.65 -26.70 -47.46
CA LYS A 547 -12.34 -27.12 -46.96
C LYS A 547 -12.15 -28.63 -47.10
N ALA A 548 -13.11 -29.40 -46.62
CA ALA A 548 -13.06 -30.87 -46.68
C ALA A 548 -13.00 -31.37 -48.15
N GLU A 549 -13.78 -30.76 -49.06
CA GLU A 549 -13.72 -31.08 -50.49
C GLU A 549 -12.36 -30.71 -51.10
N ALA A 550 -11.81 -29.54 -50.77
CA ALA A 550 -10.50 -29.11 -51.25
C ALA A 550 -9.39 -30.08 -50.81
N ILE A 551 -9.38 -30.49 -49.54
CA ILE A 551 -8.42 -31.49 -49.00
C ILE A 551 -8.61 -32.83 -49.72
N LYS A 552 -9.84 -33.29 -49.92
CA LYS A 552 -10.12 -34.55 -50.64
C LYS A 552 -9.65 -34.51 -52.09
N LYS A 553 -9.87 -33.40 -52.82
CA LYS A 553 -9.36 -33.19 -54.18
C LYS A 553 -7.82 -33.22 -54.22
N LEU A 554 -7.17 -32.53 -53.26
CA LEU A 554 -5.71 -32.52 -53.12
C LEU A 554 -5.17 -33.95 -52.94
N GLU A 555 -5.75 -34.74 -52.04
CA GLU A 555 -5.36 -36.14 -51.80
C GLU A 555 -5.54 -37.04 -53.01
N GLN A 556 -6.65 -36.86 -53.75
CA GLN A 556 -6.92 -37.61 -55.00
C GLN A 556 -5.92 -37.23 -56.08
N THR A 557 -5.63 -35.94 -56.25
CA THR A 557 -4.68 -35.44 -57.24
C THR A 557 -3.26 -35.90 -56.89
N ALA A 558 -2.88 -35.84 -55.64
CA ALA A 558 -1.58 -36.30 -55.14
C ALA A 558 -1.41 -37.81 -55.30
N LYS A 559 -2.46 -38.60 -55.04
CA LYS A 559 -2.44 -40.06 -55.32
C LYS A 559 -2.25 -40.38 -56.84
N LYS A 560 -2.93 -39.61 -57.72
CA LYS A 560 -2.76 -39.76 -59.18
C LYS A 560 -1.35 -39.34 -59.62
N ALA A 561 -0.85 -38.22 -59.12
CA ALA A 561 0.51 -37.74 -59.42
C ALA A 561 1.60 -38.68 -58.88
N ALA A 562 1.42 -39.25 -57.70
CA ALA A 562 2.35 -40.25 -57.14
C ALA A 562 2.46 -41.51 -57.97
N LEU A 563 1.39 -41.89 -58.67
CA LEU A 563 1.43 -43.03 -59.66
C LEU A 563 2.20 -42.68 -60.95
N THR A 564 2.37 -41.39 -61.25
CA THR A 564 3.01 -40.95 -62.51
C THR A 564 4.46 -40.46 -62.29
N ILE A 565 4.82 -39.97 -61.09
CA ILE A 565 6.05 -39.24 -60.80
C ILE A 565 7.09 -40.11 -60.00
N THR A 566 6.89 -41.42 -59.91
CA THR A 566 7.83 -42.35 -59.17
C THR A 566 9.28 -42.36 -59.65
N LYS A 567 9.69 -41.44 -60.52
CA LYS A 567 11.07 -41.39 -61.05
C LYS A 567 11.91 -40.21 -60.46
N THR A 568 11.31 -39.22 -59.71
CA THR A 568 12.03 -37.99 -59.31
C THR A 568 11.92 -37.61 -57.84
N LEU A 569 10.94 -38.05 -57.09
CA LEU A 569 10.75 -37.72 -55.68
C LEU A 569 10.54 -38.97 -54.82
N SER A 570 11.08 -38.96 -53.60
CA SER A 570 10.87 -40.04 -52.64
C SER A 570 9.43 -39.98 -52.07
N LYS A 571 8.91 -41.11 -51.59
CA LYS A 571 7.59 -41.16 -50.93
C LYS A 571 7.47 -40.16 -49.74
N LYS A 572 8.59 -39.88 -49.09
CA LYS A 572 8.66 -38.94 -47.97
C LYS A 572 8.47 -37.50 -48.43
N GLU A 573 9.18 -37.10 -49.48
CA GLU A 573 9.05 -35.73 -50.05
C GLU A 573 7.64 -35.46 -50.59
N ILE A 574 7.01 -36.46 -51.23
CA ILE A 574 5.61 -36.34 -51.67
C ILE A 574 4.66 -36.16 -50.47
N ALA A 575 4.88 -36.90 -49.38
CA ALA A 575 4.04 -36.76 -48.17
C ALA A 575 4.22 -35.40 -47.50
N GLU A 576 5.45 -34.88 -47.48
CA GLU A 576 5.74 -33.53 -46.94
C GLU A 576 5.07 -32.40 -47.75
N ILE A 577 5.07 -32.49 -49.08
CA ILE A 577 4.39 -31.55 -49.98
C ILE A 577 2.88 -31.59 -49.73
N ILE A 578 2.26 -32.77 -49.71
CA ILE A 578 0.85 -32.94 -49.41
C ILE A 578 0.47 -32.36 -48.05
N GLN A 579 1.31 -32.57 -47.06
CA GLN A 579 1.08 -32.04 -45.73
C GLN A 579 1.19 -30.49 -45.69
N ALA A 580 2.16 -29.95 -46.43
CA ALA A 580 2.29 -28.48 -46.56
C ALA A 580 1.07 -27.84 -47.22
N ASP A 581 0.60 -28.45 -48.33
CA ASP A 581 -0.62 -27.95 -49.03
C ASP A 581 -1.91 -28.08 -48.21
N LYS A 582 -2.03 -29.17 -47.41
CA LYS A 582 -3.13 -29.33 -46.45
C LYS A 582 -3.08 -28.24 -45.39
N SER A 583 -1.90 -27.97 -44.86
CA SER A 583 -1.71 -26.91 -43.87
C SER A 583 -2.02 -25.54 -44.41
N ALA A 584 -1.71 -25.26 -45.70
CA ALA A 584 -2.07 -24.03 -46.39
C ALA A 584 -3.58 -23.87 -46.54
N ILE A 585 -4.29 -24.94 -46.92
CA ILE A 585 -5.77 -24.94 -47.05
C ILE A 585 -6.41 -24.68 -45.65
N GLN A 586 -5.88 -25.34 -44.61
CA GLN A 586 -6.35 -25.14 -43.24
C GLN A 586 -6.12 -23.71 -42.75
N ALA A 587 -4.93 -23.15 -43.03
CA ALA A 587 -4.60 -21.77 -42.67
C ALA A 587 -5.55 -20.77 -43.38
N ALA A 588 -5.74 -20.91 -44.68
CA ALA A 588 -6.64 -20.05 -45.45
C ALA A 588 -8.09 -20.12 -44.96
N PHE A 589 -8.56 -21.28 -44.51
CA PHE A 589 -9.89 -21.40 -43.88
C PHE A 589 -9.90 -20.69 -42.52
N THR A 590 -8.91 -20.90 -41.71
CA THR A 590 -8.79 -20.24 -40.38
C THR A 590 -8.77 -18.73 -40.51
N ASP A 591 -8.04 -18.20 -41.49
CA ASP A 591 -7.99 -16.76 -41.76
C ASP A 591 -9.34 -16.19 -42.17
N LYS A 592 -10.08 -16.89 -43.04
CA LYS A 592 -11.46 -16.49 -43.42
C LYS A 592 -12.40 -16.47 -42.21
N VAL A 593 -12.32 -17.47 -41.35
CA VAL A 593 -13.14 -17.54 -40.13
C VAL A 593 -12.78 -16.41 -39.18
N ASN A 594 -11.51 -16.12 -39.01
CA ASN A 594 -11.04 -15.03 -38.14
C ASN A 594 -11.50 -13.67 -38.66
N LEU A 595 -11.36 -13.40 -39.94
CA LEU A 595 -11.87 -12.16 -40.56
C LEU A 595 -13.36 -11.97 -40.33
N LEU A 596 -14.18 -13.02 -40.52
CA LEU A 596 -15.62 -12.93 -40.26
C LEU A 596 -15.92 -12.71 -38.76
N LYS A 597 -15.17 -13.32 -37.87
CA LYS A 597 -15.30 -13.10 -36.45
C LYS A 597 -14.94 -11.66 -36.06
N GLU A 598 -13.87 -11.13 -36.62
CA GLU A 598 -13.47 -9.72 -36.41
C GLU A 598 -14.57 -8.77 -36.88
N GLU A 599 -15.10 -8.97 -38.10
CA GLU A 599 -16.22 -8.16 -38.66
C GLU A 599 -17.46 -8.22 -37.76
N LEU A 600 -17.88 -9.41 -37.32
CA LEU A 600 -19.05 -9.53 -36.45
C LEU A 600 -18.82 -8.98 -35.06
N THR A 601 -17.60 -9.06 -34.54
CA THR A 601 -17.22 -8.45 -33.28
C THR A 601 -17.27 -6.92 -33.36
N GLU A 602 -16.80 -6.32 -34.46
CA GLU A 602 -16.92 -4.89 -34.70
C GLU A 602 -18.40 -4.45 -34.80
N LYS A 603 -19.20 -5.17 -35.58
CA LYS A 603 -20.66 -4.94 -35.68
C LYS A 603 -21.33 -5.04 -34.29
N TYR A 604 -20.92 -5.97 -33.46
CA TYR A 604 -21.43 -6.10 -32.09
C TYR A 604 -21.10 -4.86 -31.25
N PHE A 605 -19.88 -4.35 -31.30
CA PHE A 605 -19.53 -3.13 -30.55
C PHE A 605 -20.33 -1.92 -31.01
N ILE A 606 -20.51 -1.74 -32.32
CA ILE A 606 -21.33 -0.65 -32.88
C ILE A 606 -22.79 -0.79 -32.43
N ALA A 607 -23.38 -1.97 -32.57
CA ALA A 607 -24.75 -2.23 -32.16
C ALA A 607 -24.95 -2.08 -30.64
N LYS A 608 -23.98 -2.49 -29.86
CA LYS A 608 -23.98 -2.33 -28.39
C LYS A 608 -24.07 -0.86 -27.98
N GLN A 609 -23.29 0.02 -28.62
CA GLN A 609 -23.31 1.46 -28.34
C GLN A 609 -24.67 2.11 -28.60
N SER A 610 -25.39 1.63 -29.60
CA SER A 610 -26.74 2.18 -29.93
C SER A 610 -27.88 1.55 -29.11
N THR A 611 -27.62 0.43 -28.43
CA THR A 611 -28.67 -0.34 -27.74
C THR A 611 -28.66 -0.16 -26.24
N LEU A 612 -27.47 -0.01 -25.66
CA LEU A 612 -27.32 0.24 -24.20
C LEU A 612 -27.64 1.72 -23.93
N ASP A 613 -28.18 1.94 -22.73
CA ASP A 613 -28.48 3.29 -22.24
C ASP A 613 -27.18 4.11 -22.18
N ASP A 614 -27.14 5.27 -22.80
CA ASP A 614 -26.02 6.21 -22.74
C ASP A 614 -26.11 7.06 -21.49
N TYR A 615 -24.96 7.34 -20.88
CA TYR A 615 -24.85 8.16 -19.68
C TYR A 615 -23.51 8.89 -19.62
N PRO A 616 -23.45 10.08 -19.01
CA PRO A 616 -22.21 10.81 -18.87
C PRO A 616 -21.21 10.11 -17.96
N ILE A 617 -19.92 10.13 -18.35
CA ILE A 617 -18.79 9.65 -17.59
C ILE A 617 -17.87 10.83 -17.33
N PHE A 618 -17.45 11.01 -16.08
CA PHE A 618 -16.45 12.03 -15.73
C PHE A 618 -15.06 11.54 -16.15
N MET A 619 -14.35 12.35 -16.94
CA MET A 619 -13.01 12.02 -17.43
C MET A 619 -12.05 13.14 -17.08
N ALA A 620 -10.93 12.81 -16.44
CA ALA A 620 -9.86 13.76 -16.11
C ALA A 620 -8.47 13.14 -16.29
N ILE A 621 -7.50 14.00 -16.58
CA ILE A 621 -6.08 13.66 -16.61
C ILE A 621 -5.41 14.57 -15.58
N ALA A 622 -4.75 14.00 -14.58
CA ALA A 622 -3.91 14.73 -13.65
C ALA A 622 -2.46 14.63 -14.11
N GLU A 623 -1.80 15.77 -14.29
CA GLU A 623 -0.39 15.87 -14.67
C GLU A 623 0.48 16.15 -13.44
N ASP A 624 0.01 17.00 -12.51
CA ASP A 624 0.66 17.28 -11.23
C ASP A 624 -0.27 16.90 -10.05
N ILE A 625 0.24 16.07 -9.17
CA ILE A 625 -0.53 15.49 -8.06
C ILE A 625 0.04 15.86 -6.68
N GLY A 626 0.77 16.98 -6.61
CA GLY A 626 1.33 17.52 -5.38
C GLY A 626 2.70 16.97 -4.98
N TYR A 627 3.31 16.11 -5.82
CA TYR A 627 4.67 15.58 -5.60
C TYR A 627 5.28 15.09 -6.91
N ASP A 628 6.62 15.12 -6.98
CA ASP A 628 7.41 14.66 -8.11
C ASP A 628 7.74 13.14 -8.05
N ALA A 629 8.45 12.65 -9.07
CA ALA A 629 8.90 11.24 -9.15
C ALA A 629 9.76 10.78 -7.96
N THR A 630 10.36 11.71 -7.22
CA THR A 630 11.19 11.43 -6.04
C THR A 630 10.39 11.47 -4.72
N GLY A 631 9.11 11.86 -4.79
CA GLY A 631 8.23 12.04 -3.63
C GLY A 631 8.36 13.40 -2.94
N ARG A 632 9.05 14.37 -3.56
CA ARG A 632 9.14 15.74 -3.03
C ARG A 632 7.89 16.51 -3.40
N SER A 633 7.37 17.29 -2.45
CA SER A 633 6.19 18.12 -2.66
C SER A 633 6.40 19.13 -3.79
N THR A 634 5.39 19.26 -4.66
CA THR A 634 5.27 20.29 -5.69
C THR A 634 4.26 21.36 -5.27
N ALA A 635 4.28 22.51 -5.94
CA ALA A 635 3.36 23.63 -5.62
C ALA A 635 1.93 23.40 -6.13
N ILE A 636 1.74 22.50 -7.11
CA ILE A 636 0.47 22.28 -7.80
C ILE A 636 -0.02 20.88 -7.43
N ASN A 637 -1.32 20.77 -7.14
CA ASN A 637 -2.00 19.51 -6.94
C ASN A 637 -3.39 19.58 -7.59
N GLU A 638 -3.49 19.11 -8.82
CA GLU A 638 -4.71 19.12 -9.62
C GLU A 638 -5.79 18.19 -9.06
N LEU A 639 -5.41 17.18 -8.26
CA LEU A 639 -6.36 16.25 -7.67
C LEU A 639 -7.37 16.95 -6.75
N THR A 640 -7.02 18.10 -6.18
CA THR A 640 -7.94 18.86 -5.33
C THR A 640 -9.12 19.41 -6.13
N GLU A 641 -8.86 20.03 -7.28
CA GLU A 641 -9.89 20.57 -8.16
C GLU A 641 -10.69 19.44 -8.83
N ILE A 642 -9.99 18.42 -9.36
CA ILE A 642 -10.62 17.24 -9.96
C ILE A 642 -11.55 16.56 -8.94
N GLY A 643 -11.15 16.45 -7.68
CA GLY A 643 -11.94 15.85 -6.61
C GLY A 643 -13.22 16.64 -6.29
N MET A 644 -13.14 17.96 -6.26
CA MET A 644 -14.31 18.82 -6.05
C MET A 644 -15.34 18.70 -7.20
N GLU A 645 -14.89 18.69 -8.45
CA GLU A 645 -15.76 18.54 -9.60
C GLU A 645 -16.35 17.12 -9.68
N LEU A 646 -15.56 16.09 -9.38
CA LEU A 646 -16.05 14.71 -9.31
C LEU A 646 -17.09 14.53 -8.20
N SER A 647 -16.90 15.12 -7.03
CA SER A 647 -17.86 15.07 -5.93
C SER A 647 -19.20 15.71 -6.33
N LYS A 648 -19.18 16.84 -7.03
CA LYS A 648 -20.39 17.46 -7.61
C LYS A 648 -21.07 16.55 -8.62
N PHE A 649 -20.27 15.93 -9.50
CA PHE A 649 -20.77 14.99 -10.51
C PHE A 649 -21.45 13.78 -9.86
N ILE A 650 -20.84 13.17 -8.84
CA ILE A 650 -21.42 12.05 -8.08
C ILE A 650 -22.71 12.48 -7.37
N SER A 651 -22.73 13.67 -6.80
CA SER A 651 -23.94 14.22 -6.17
C SER A 651 -25.10 14.37 -7.15
N ASN A 652 -24.84 14.82 -8.37
CA ASN A 652 -25.84 14.91 -9.44
C ASN A 652 -26.38 13.53 -9.84
N ILE A 653 -25.50 12.50 -9.98
CA ILE A 653 -25.93 11.12 -10.24
C ILE A 653 -26.89 10.64 -9.12
N ASN A 654 -26.54 10.87 -7.86
CA ASN A 654 -27.36 10.46 -6.73
C ASN A 654 -28.74 11.14 -6.68
N LEU A 655 -28.87 12.34 -7.23
CA LEU A 655 -30.13 13.05 -7.31
C LEU A 655 -31.01 12.56 -8.48
N THR A 656 -30.39 12.21 -9.61
CA THR A 656 -31.11 11.87 -10.86
C THR A 656 -31.51 10.39 -10.95
N GLU A 657 -30.83 9.50 -10.23
CA GLU A 657 -31.04 8.05 -10.29
C GLU A 657 -31.61 7.45 -8.98
N LYS A 658 -32.37 8.24 -8.25
CA LYS A 658 -33.06 7.74 -7.02
C LYS A 658 -34.17 6.75 -7.34
#